data_93c54e9a461273c1bfd61123cee96007
#
_entry.id   93c54e9a461273c1bfd61123cee96007
#
_cell.length_a   1.000
_cell.length_b   1.000
_cell.length_c   1.000
_cell.angle_alpha   90.00
_cell.angle_beta   90.00
_cell.angle_gamma   90.00
#
_symmetry.space_group_name_H-M   'P 1'
#
loop_
_entity.id
_entity.type
_entity.pdbx_description
1 polymer ?
#
loop_
_entity_poly.entity_id
_entity_poly.type
_entity_poly.pdbx_seq_one_letter_code
_entity_poly.pdbx_strand_id
1 'polypeptide(L)'
;MNNYPIEKLIEDERYLKLLSEKYPNTSSCSTEIINLEAIMNLPKGTEHFLSDLHGEITAFTHVLKNASGVIRRKVDDIFGMTMRQSDKNALLSLIYYPSEKLALVRNQEKDIDDWYRTTLYQVVAVAKTVSSKYSHSKVRKLLPEEFAYVIEELLHEEENSPDKQNYYSQLINTIVDIGRSEKIIIAICRLIHRLVIDTLHVVGDVYDRGPGACDIMETLCGYHNFDIQWGNHDISWMGAAAGNLALIANVVRISIRYANVETLEEGYSINLLPLATFALDTYGEDKCSVFQACCEFEENSRMSRSMQLMAKMHKAISIIQFKLEGQTIMRRPEFGMNDRKLLHLIDYEKGTITINGKTYELKDKNFPTIDPKDPYKLSVEEEQLMIQLYHSFTSSEKLQNHLRCIYKHGSLFLVRNNCLLYHAAIPLNEDGTFKEVTIKGKKYKGKALMEHFDKIIRQAYFSPIETEEKHLALDYMWYLWCGPDSPLYNKDKMTTFERYFIQDPELSVEEKGPYYELANTAQTCDYILKEFGLDPEKSRIINGHIPVKTTLGESPLRAGGKRLVIDGGFSKPYHKTTGIAGYTLIYNSHGLQLVQHEPFESKEKAVQDGTDIHSRVQLEEFKYHRMLVRDTDRGKELQVQIDNLRKLLMAYRQGIIKER
;
A
#
# COMPACT_ATOMS: atom_id res chain seq x y z
N MET A 1 35.44 -1.30 -27.17
CA MET A 1 35.15 0.00 -26.50
C MET A 1 34.32 0.80 -27.47
N ASN A 2 33.11 1.17 -27.12
CA ASN A 2 32.29 2.03 -27.95
C ASN A 2 32.99 3.39 -28.07
N ASN A 3 33.47 3.75 -29.25
CA ASN A 3 34.04 5.06 -29.55
C ASN A 3 32.86 6.05 -29.57
N TYR A 4 32.64 6.76 -28.47
CA TYR A 4 31.69 7.90 -28.47
C TYR A 4 32.35 9.03 -29.27
N PRO A 5 31.68 9.61 -30.30
CA PRO A 5 32.17 10.79 -31.01
C PRO A 5 32.45 11.94 -30.05
N ILE A 6 33.57 12.64 -30.25
CA ILE A 6 33.98 13.77 -29.40
C ILE A 6 32.89 14.84 -29.34
N GLU A 7 32.20 15.08 -30.45
CA GLU A 7 31.08 16.02 -30.57
C GLU A 7 29.96 15.73 -29.54
N LYS A 8 29.57 14.46 -29.37
CA LYS A 8 28.57 14.05 -28.39
C LYS A 8 29.03 14.19 -26.93
N LEU A 9 30.34 14.02 -26.68
CA LEU A 9 30.91 14.25 -25.34
C LEU A 9 30.92 15.74 -24.99
N ILE A 10 31.11 16.62 -25.98
CA ILE A 10 31.04 18.08 -25.81
C ILE A 10 29.59 18.53 -25.60
N GLU A 11 28.63 17.96 -26.33
CA GLU A 11 27.19 18.21 -26.11
C GLU A 11 26.75 17.86 -24.68
N ASP A 12 27.25 16.74 -24.15
CA ASP A 12 26.96 16.24 -22.81
C ASP A 12 27.86 16.86 -21.70
N GLU A 13 28.78 17.77 -22.02
CA GLU A 13 29.84 18.25 -21.11
C GLU A 13 29.30 18.76 -19.77
N ARG A 14 28.20 19.54 -19.79
CA ARG A 14 27.58 20.05 -18.57
C ARG A 14 27.09 18.93 -17.64
N TYR A 15 26.45 17.90 -18.20
CA TYR A 15 25.99 16.75 -17.44
C TYR A 15 27.17 15.91 -16.93
N LEU A 16 28.19 15.71 -17.77
CA LEU A 16 29.38 14.94 -17.41
C LEU A 16 30.18 15.66 -16.30
N LYS A 17 30.21 17.02 -16.28
CA LYS A 17 30.79 17.79 -15.18
C LYS A 17 30.06 17.56 -13.86
N LEU A 18 28.72 17.54 -13.84
CA LEU A 18 27.96 17.18 -12.65
C LEU A 18 28.24 15.74 -12.20
N LEU A 19 28.30 14.80 -13.13
CA LEU A 19 28.59 13.41 -12.84
C LEU A 19 30.02 13.24 -12.27
N SER A 20 30.98 14.08 -12.70
CA SER A 20 32.37 14.06 -12.23
C SER A 20 32.51 14.47 -10.76
N GLU A 21 31.53 15.15 -10.16
CA GLU A 21 31.54 15.45 -8.73
C GLU A 21 31.42 14.16 -7.89
N LYS A 22 30.66 13.20 -8.37
CA LYS A 22 30.48 11.89 -7.71
C LYS A 22 31.59 10.91 -8.07
N TYR A 23 32.11 10.98 -9.29
CA TYR A 23 33.14 10.08 -9.81
C TYR A 23 34.34 10.89 -10.33
N PRO A 24 35.22 11.38 -9.43
CA PRO A 24 36.16 12.45 -9.72
C PRO A 24 37.34 12.05 -10.65
N ASN A 25 37.54 10.79 -10.93
CA ASN A 25 38.67 10.29 -11.75
C ASN A 25 38.34 9.00 -12.48
N THR A 26 39.26 8.61 -13.38
CA THR A 26 39.14 7.37 -14.20
C THR A 26 39.07 6.11 -13.35
N SER A 27 39.72 6.07 -12.19
CA SER A 27 39.69 4.91 -11.28
C SER A 27 38.29 4.75 -10.67
N SER A 28 37.70 5.80 -10.12
CA SER A 28 36.37 5.75 -9.55
C SER A 28 35.27 5.38 -10.57
N CYS A 29 35.37 5.94 -11.81
CA CYS A 29 34.50 5.56 -12.91
C CYS A 29 34.62 4.08 -13.27
N SER A 30 35.87 3.58 -13.42
CA SER A 30 36.15 2.21 -13.83
C SER A 30 35.65 1.21 -12.76
N THR A 31 35.89 1.51 -11.48
CA THR A 31 35.44 0.68 -10.36
C THR A 31 33.93 0.57 -10.34
N GLU A 32 33.22 1.70 -10.53
CA GLU A 32 31.76 1.68 -10.52
C GLU A 32 31.19 0.96 -11.76
N ILE A 33 31.77 1.14 -12.95
CA ILE A 33 31.37 0.37 -14.14
C ILE A 33 31.51 -1.13 -13.89
N ILE A 34 32.62 -1.58 -13.31
CA ILE A 34 32.84 -3.00 -12.99
C ILE A 34 31.78 -3.48 -11.99
N ASN A 35 31.51 -2.70 -10.95
CA ASN A 35 30.49 -3.02 -9.94
C ASN A 35 29.09 -3.15 -10.57
N LEU A 36 28.66 -2.18 -11.39
CA LEU A 36 27.35 -2.19 -12.02
C LEU A 36 27.19 -3.34 -13.02
N GLU A 37 28.22 -3.62 -13.84
CA GLU A 37 28.23 -4.76 -14.77
C GLU A 37 28.13 -6.09 -14.02
N ALA A 38 28.81 -6.23 -12.88
CA ALA A 38 28.72 -7.42 -12.05
C ALA A 38 27.29 -7.58 -11.47
N ILE A 39 26.69 -6.50 -10.96
CA ILE A 39 25.32 -6.50 -10.42
C ILE A 39 24.30 -6.94 -11.48
N MET A 40 24.47 -6.55 -12.74
CA MET A 40 23.57 -6.94 -13.83
C MET A 40 23.51 -8.47 -14.05
N ASN A 41 24.52 -9.21 -13.62
CA ASN A 41 24.58 -10.66 -13.72
C ASN A 41 24.06 -11.40 -12.48
N LEU A 42 23.66 -10.68 -11.43
CA LEU A 42 23.00 -11.28 -10.27
C LEU A 42 21.54 -11.66 -10.60
N PRO A 43 20.96 -12.64 -9.87
CA PRO A 43 19.54 -12.95 -9.99
C PRO A 43 18.66 -11.76 -9.68
N LYS A 44 17.50 -11.66 -10.36
CA LYS A 44 16.45 -10.68 -10.05
C LYS A 44 16.07 -10.78 -8.58
N GLY A 45 15.94 -9.64 -7.90
CA GLY A 45 15.39 -9.53 -6.56
C GLY A 45 13.93 -10.02 -6.50
N THR A 46 13.48 -10.39 -5.32
CA THR A 46 12.09 -10.84 -5.12
C THR A 46 11.19 -9.64 -4.87
N GLU A 47 10.14 -9.51 -5.65
CA GLU A 47 9.10 -8.51 -5.52
C GLU A 47 7.84 -9.15 -4.93
N HIS A 48 7.23 -8.51 -3.93
CA HIS A 48 5.95 -8.89 -3.36
C HIS A 48 4.91 -7.83 -3.69
N PHE A 49 3.71 -8.27 -4.05
CA PHE A 49 2.58 -7.39 -4.36
C PHE A 49 1.45 -7.72 -3.40
N LEU A 50 0.94 -6.70 -2.73
CA LEU A 50 -0.20 -6.74 -1.81
C LEU A 50 -1.21 -5.67 -2.22
N SER A 51 -2.46 -5.83 -1.83
CA SER A 51 -3.54 -4.89 -2.15
C SER A 51 -4.54 -4.84 -1.01
N ASP A 52 -5.25 -3.72 -0.89
CA ASP A 52 -6.44 -3.57 -0.04
C ASP A 52 -6.18 -3.96 1.44
N LEU A 53 -5.14 -3.36 2.03
CA LEU A 53 -4.69 -3.65 3.40
C LEU A 53 -5.68 -3.19 4.45
N HIS A 54 -6.39 -2.09 4.19
CA HIS A 54 -7.50 -1.57 4.99
C HIS A 54 -7.26 -1.60 6.51
N GLY A 55 -6.12 -1.12 6.96
CA GLY A 55 -5.79 -1.03 8.38
C GLY A 55 -5.60 -2.36 9.12
N GLU A 56 -5.49 -3.50 8.44
CA GLU A 56 -5.29 -4.81 9.05
C GLU A 56 -3.81 -5.08 9.38
N ILE A 57 -3.27 -4.31 10.30
CA ILE A 57 -1.85 -4.30 10.68
C ILE A 57 -1.33 -5.68 11.10
N THR A 58 -2.11 -6.46 11.84
CA THR A 58 -1.67 -7.74 12.40
C THR A 58 -1.36 -8.76 11.30
N ALA A 59 -2.30 -8.94 10.37
CA ALA A 59 -2.13 -9.84 9.23
C ALA A 59 -1.02 -9.33 8.29
N PHE A 60 -1.03 -8.04 7.95
CA PHE A 60 -0.02 -7.40 7.11
C PHE A 60 1.40 -7.60 7.66
N THR A 61 1.60 -7.29 8.94
CA THR A 61 2.90 -7.42 9.59
C THR A 61 3.39 -8.87 9.56
N HIS A 62 2.51 -9.84 9.83
CA HIS A 62 2.88 -11.24 9.80
C HIS A 62 3.26 -11.71 8.39
N VAL A 63 2.47 -11.34 7.37
CA VAL A 63 2.75 -11.65 5.95
C VAL A 63 4.10 -11.07 5.50
N LEU A 64 4.46 -9.86 5.95
CA LEU A 64 5.79 -9.30 5.69
C LEU A 64 6.90 -10.09 6.40
N LYS A 65 6.71 -10.44 7.68
CA LYS A 65 7.72 -11.13 8.50
C LYS A 65 7.97 -12.56 8.07
N ASN A 66 6.93 -13.30 7.65
CA ASN A 66 7.09 -14.65 7.12
C ASN A 66 7.39 -14.66 5.60
N ALA A 67 7.37 -13.45 4.97
CA ALA A 67 7.53 -13.25 3.53
C ALA A 67 6.61 -14.17 2.72
N SER A 68 5.33 -14.24 3.10
CA SER A 68 4.31 -15.09 2.45
C SER A 68 4.74 -16.57 2.34
N GLY A 69 5.40 -17.07 3.39
CA GLY A 69 5.89 -18.45 3.47
C GLY A 69 7.25 -18.72 2.80
N VAL A 70 7.90 -17.70 2.20
CA VAL A 70 9.22 -17.88 1.57
C VAL A 70 10.28 -18.26 2.58
N ILE A 71 10.28 -17.66 3.79
CA ILE A 71 11.26 -17.97 4.82
C ILE A 71 11.10 -19.42 5.29
N ARG A 72 9.86 -19.90 5.47
CA ARG A 72 9.59 -21.31 5.82
C ARG A 72 10.20 -22.25 4.81
N ARG A 73 9.96 -22.02 3.50
CA ARG A 73 10.54 -22.85 2.44
C ARG A 73 12.07 -22.86 2.49
N LYS A 74 12.71 -21.72 2.78
CA LYS A 74 14.16 -21.64 2.94
C LYS A 74 14.68 -22.44 4.13
N VAL A 75 13.99 -22.37 5.27
CA VAL A 75 14.32 -23.19 6.45
C VAL A 75 14.17 -24.69 6.14
N ASP A 76 13.11 -25.08 5.44
CA ASP A 76 12.88 -26.46 5.02
C ASP A 76 13.94 -26.93 4.00
N ASP A 77 14.34 -26.09 3.07
CA ASP A 77 15.41 -26.39 2.07
C ASP A 77 16.78 -26.61 2.77
N ILE A 78 17.10 -25.80 3.79
CA ILE A 78 18.40 -25.85 4.48
C ILE A 78 18.49 -27.04 5.43
N PHE A 79 17.46 -27.20 6.27
CA PHE A 79 17.53 -28.17 7.37
C PHE A 79 16.86 -29.51 7.06
N GLY A 80 16.00 -29.57 6.02
CA GLY A 80 15.43 -30.81 5.49
C GLY A 80 14.92 -31.75 6.58
N MET A 81 15.45 -32.98 6.60
CA MET A 81 15.13 -34.00 7.60
C MET A 81 16.05 -33.96 8.84
N THR A 82 17.06 -33.08 8.85
CA THR A 82 18.05 -33.02 9.95
C THR A 82 17.51 -32.30 11.19
N MET A 83 16.47 -31.46 11.03
CA MET A 83 15.83 -30.71 12.11
C MET A 83 14.38 -31.15 12.30
N ARG A 84 13.95 -31.35 13.55
CA ARG A 84 12.56 -31.69 13.87
C ARG A 84 11.62 -30.54 13.49
N GLN A 85 10.37 -30.85 13.19
CA GLN A 85 9.37 -29.84 12.82
C GLN A 85 9.11 -28.82 13.94
N SER A 86 9.12 -29.25 15.20
CA SER A 86 9.04 -28.36 16.37
C SER A 86 10.15 -27.32 16.40
N ASP A 87 11.38 -27.75 16.11
CA ASP A 87 12.57 -26.90 16.19
C ASP A 87 12.60 -25.92 15.01
N LYS A 88 12.16 -26.37 13.80
CA LYS A 88 11.94 -25.49 12.67
C LYS A 88 10.89 -24.43 12.98
N ASN A 89 9.76 -24.81 13.58
CA ASN A 89 8.72 -23.84 13.96
C ASN A 89 9.23 -22.84 15.01
N ALA A 90 10.04 -23.27 15.97
CA ALA A 90 10.67 -22.41 16.97
C ALA A 90 11.66 -21.42 16.29
N LEU A 91 12.48 -21.90 15.35
CA LEU A 91 13.39 -21.05 14.57
C LEU A 91 12.63 -20.05 13.69
N LEU A 92 11.54 -20.47 13.04
CA LEU A 92 10.68 -19.58 12.25
C LEU A 92 10.04 -18.51 13.12
N SER A 93 9.48 -18.89 14.29
CA SER A 93 8.93 -17.95 15.26
C SER A 93 9.97 -16.91 15.72
N LEU A 94 11.21 -17.35 15.94
CA LEU A 94 12.33 -16.46 16.26
C LEU A 94 12.66 -15.52 15.10
N ILE A 95 12.75 -16.02 13.87
CA ILE A 95 13.03 -15.16 12.71
C ILE A 95 11.93 -14.12 12.55
N TYR A 96 10.64 -14.49 12.66
CA TYR A 96 9.51 -13.59 12.49
C TYR A 96 9.40 -12.54 13.59
N TYR A 97 9.61 -12.95 14.85
CA TYR A 97 9.42 -12.13 16.04
C TYR A 97 10.62 -12.22 17.01
N PRO A 98 11.81 -11.76 16.58
CA PRO A 98 13.05 -12.04 17.33
C PRO A 98 13.03 -11.47 18.74
N SER A 99 12.57 -10.25 18.96
CA SER A 99 12.57 -9.62 20.29
C SER A 99 11.63 -10.32 21.25
N GLU A 100 10.44 -10.66 20.80
CA GLU A 100 9.40 -11.31 21.60
C GLU A 100 9.79 -12.76 21.91
N LYS A 101 10.31 -13.50 20.94
CA LYS A 101 10.74 -14.89 21.13
C LYS A 101 11.94 -15.00 22.05
N LEU A 102 12.92 -14.10 21.91
CA LEU A 102 14.08 -14.06 22.82
C LEU A 102 13.68 -13.78 24.28
N ALA A 103 12.73 -12.85 24.49
CA ALA A 103 12.20 -12.58 25.83
C ALA A 103 11.52 -13.82 26.45
N LEU A 104 10.81 -14.61 25.63
CA LEU A 104 10.19 -15.85 26.08
C LEU A 104 11.24 -16.92 26.43
N VAL A 105 12.19 -17.16 25.52
CA VAL A 105 13.25 -18.17 25.67
C VAL A 105 14.12 -17.92 26.87
N ARG A 106 14.49 -16.65 27.14
CA ARG A 106 15.29 -16.27 28.33
C ARG A 106 14.70 -16.77 29.63
N ASN A 107 13.38 -16.89 29.73
CA ASN A 107 12.67 -17.34 30.91
C ASN A 107 12.48 -18.87 30.98
N GLN A 108 12.66 -19.57 29.84
CA GLN A 108 12.35 -21.00 29.71
C GLN A 108 13.59 -21.89 29.63
N GLU A 109 14.66 -21.39 28.98
CA GLU A 109 15.86 -22.18 28.73
C GLU A 109 16.77 -22.26 29.98
N LYS A 110 17.25 -23.48 30.26
CA LYS A 110 18.15 -23.73 31.38
C LYS A 110 19.61 -23.40 31.06
N ASP A 111 20.03 -23.71 29.83
CA ASP A 111 21.35 -23.38 29.29
C ASP A 111 21.20 -22.41 28.10
N ILE A 112 21.07 -21.15 28.47
CA ILE A 112 20.82 -20.09 27.48
C ILE A 112 22.02 -19.86 26.55
N ASP A 113 23.25 -20.11 27.05
CA ASP A 113 24.46 -19.89 26.26
C ASP A 113 24.60 -20.94 25.15
N ASP A 114 24.30 -22.22 25.44
CA ASP A 114 24.29 -23.27 24.44
C ASP A 114 23.17 -23.06 23.44
N TRP A 115 22.01 -22.61 23.91
CA TRP A 115 20.91 -22.22 23.02
C TRP A 115 21.30 -21.07 22.07
N TYR A 116 22.00 -20.03 22.57
CA TYR A 116 22.48 -18.94 21.74
C TYR A 116 23.49 -19.41 20.67
N ARG A 117 24.44 -20.29 21.04
CA ARG A 117 25.39 -20.84 20.08
C ARG A 117 24.67 -21.56 18.94
N THR A 118 23.79 -22.50 19.29
CA THR A 118 23.02 -23.28 18.32
C THR A 118 22.18 -22.36 17.43
N THR A 119 21.49 -21.40 18.02
CA THR A 119 20.62 -20.45 17.31
C THR A 119 21.41 -19.55 16.36
N LEU A 120 22.59 -19.07 16.76
CA LEU A 120 23.46 -18.26 15.89
C LEU A 120 23.84 -19.03 14.63
N TYR A 121 24.27 -20.31 14.75
CA TYR A 121 24.54 -21.16 13.58
C TYR A 121 23.32 -21.26 12.67
N GLN A 122 22.14 -21.49 13.21
CA GLN A 122 20.91 -21.66 12.47
C GLN A 122 20.50 -20.38 11.72
N VAL A 123 20.45 -19.23 12.39
CA VAL A 123 20.03 -17.96 11.75
C VAL A 123 21.07 -17.49 10.73
N VAL A 124 22.36 -17.74 10.95
CA VAL A 124 23.43 -17.44 9.99
C VAL A 124 23.28 -18.32 8.74
N ALA A 125 22.99 -19.61 8.87
CA ALA A 125 22.75 -20.50 7.73
C ALA A 125 21.60 -20.01 6.85
N VAL A 126 20.49 -19.56 7.47
CA VAL A 126 19.36 -18.95 6.75
C VAL A 126 19.79 -17.65 6.06
N ALA A 127 20.52 -16.78 6.78
CA ALA A 127 20.98 -15.51 6.23
C ALA A 127 21.96 -15.70 5.07
N LYS A 128 22.89 -16.66 5.12
CA LYS A 128 23.78 -17.06 4.02
C LYS A 128 22.98 -17.42 2.77
N THR A 129 21.97 -18.28 2.91
CA THR A 129 21.13 -18.73 1.79
C THR A 129 20.34 -17.57 1.17
N VAL A 130 19.81 -16.67 2.00
CA VAL A 130 19.02 -15.52 1.52
C VAL A 130 19.92 -14.47 0.86
N SER A 131 21.13 -14.24 1.40
CA SER A 131 22.07 -13.24 0.90
C SER A 131 22.78 -13.65 -0.39
N SER A 132 22.85 -14.95 -0.71
CA SER A 132 23.63 -15.50 -1.83
C SER A 132 23.32 -14.92 -3.23
N LYS A 133 22.13 -14.32 -3.39
CA LYS A 133 21.69 -13.68 -4.65
C LYS A 133 22.01 -12.18 -4.73
N TYR A 134 22.66 -11.62 -3.71
CA TYR A 134 22.97 -10.18 -3.65
C TYR A 134 24.47 -9.93 -3.58
N SER A 135 24.90 -8.72 -3.95
CA SER A 135 26.28 -8.31 -3.74
C SER A 135 26.59 -8.07 -2.27
N HIS A 136 27.83 -8.32 -1.84
CA HIS A 136 28.30 -8.07 -0.48
C HIS A 136 28.03 -6.61 -0.06
N SER A 137 28.28 -5.66 -0.96
CA SER A 137 28.00 -4.24 -0.72
C SER A 137 26.53 -3.95 -0.41
N LYS A 138 25.57 -4.64 -1.07
CA LYS A 138 24.14 -4.51 -0.77
C LYS A 138 23.81 -5.09 0.60
N VAL A 139 24.32 -6.26 0.93
CA VAL A 139 24.11 -6.90 2.24
C VAL A 139 24.66 -6.02 3.35
N ARG A 140 25.88 -5.52 3.22
CA ARG A 140 26.52 -4.63 4.19
C ARG A 140 25.70 -3.36 4.49
N LYS A 141 25.17 -2.71 3.46
CA LYS A 141 24.33 -1.50 3.62
C LYS A 141 23.04 -1.73 4.38
N LEU A 142 22.57 -2.97 4.51
CA LEU A 142 21.37 -3.35 5.24
C LEU A 142 21.66 -3.75 6.70
N LEU A 143 22.94 -3.92 7.05
CA LEU A 143 23.36 -4.25 8.42
C LEU A 143 23.47 -3.00 9.29
N PRO A 144 23.20 -3.12 10.61
CA PRO A 144 23.51 -2.04 11.54
C PRO A 144 25.03 -1.88 11.64
N GLU A 145 25.49 -0.63 11.63
CA GLU A 145 26.91 -0.26 11.56
C GLU A 145 27.75 -0.94 12.67
N GLU A 146 27.21 -1.03 13.89
CA GLU A 146 27.89 -1.63 15.06
C GLU A 146 28.19 -3.12 14.90
N PHE A 147 27.44 -3.86 14.06
CA PHE A 147 27.57 -5.31 13.87
C PHE A 147 27.96 -5.71 12.44
N ALA A 148 28.10 -4.75 11.54
CA ALA A 148 28.29 -5.03 10.12
C ALA A 148 29.52 -5.94 9.89
N TYR A 149 30.65 -5.63 10.50
CA TYR A 149 31.88 -6.43 10.38
C TYR A 149 31.67 -7.86 10.85
N VAL A 150 31.16 -8.04 12.07
CA VAL A 150 30.98 -9.37 12.70
C VAL A 150 30.01 -10.23 11.89
N ILE A 151 28.89 -9.64 11.44
CA ILE A 151 27.90 -10.38 10.66
C ILE A 151 28.45 -10.70 9.25
N GLU A 152 29.23 -9.82 8.62
CA GLU A 152 29.90 -10.11 7.34
C GLU A 152 30.86 -11.31 7.47
N GLU A 153 31.68 -11.34 8.52
CA GLU A 153 32.57 -12.49 8.78
C GLU A 153 31.74 -13.79 8.91
N LEU A 154 30.66 -13.77 9.70
CA LEU A 154 29.76 -14.92 9.84
C LEU A 154 29.10 -15.36 8.53
N LEU A 155 28.80 -14.43 7.62
CA LEU A 155 28.15 -14.72 6.35
C LEU A 155 29.10 -15.23 5.28
N HIS A 156 30.39 -14.83 5.29
CA HIS A 156 31.32 -15.10 4.20
C HIS A 156 32.32 -16.20 4.48
N GLU A 157 32.46 -16.63 5.73
CA GLU A 157 33.30 -17.75 6.06
C GLU A 157 32.71 -19.08 5.55
N GLU A 158 33.55 -19.87 4.88
CA GLU A 158 33.22 -21.23 4.44
C GLU A 158 33.39 -22.20 5.60
N GLU A 159 32.31 -22.82 6.05
CA GLU A 159 32.29 -23.79 7.15
C GLU A 159 33.16 -25.03 6.87
N ASN A 160 33.48 -25.28 5.60
CA ASN A 160 34.25 -26.45 5.15
C ASN A 160 35.78 -26.21 5.08
N SER A 161 36.27 -25.02 5.43
CA SER A 161 37.71 -24.76 5.51
C SER A 161 38.23 -25.16 6.90
N PRO A 162 39.08 -26.23 7.02
CA PRO A 162 39.60 -26.68 8.29
C PRO A 162 40.31 -25.58 9.09
N ASP A 163 41.01 -24.68 8.38
CA ASP A 163 41.79 -23.61 8.99
C ASP A 163 40.90 -22.50 9.61
N LYS A 164 39.65 -22.38 9.17
CA LYS A 164 38.73 -21.34 9.64
C LYS A 164 37.63 -21.84 10.57
N GLN A 165 37.46 -23.16 10.69
CA GLN A 165 36.47 -23.74 11.65
C GLN A 165 36.67 -23.23 13.07
N ASN A 166 37.92 -23.22 13.56
CA ASN A 166 38.24 -22.71 14.88
C ASN A 166 37.97 -21.20 15.01
N TYR A 167 38.28 -20.43 13.96
CA TYR A 167 38.01 -19.00 13.95
C TYR A 167 36.49 -18.71 14.02
N TYR A 168 35.68 -19.39 13.24
CA TYR A 168 34.24 -19.25 13.21
C TYR A 168 33.59 -19.62 14.55
N SER A 169 34.00 -20.77 15.12
CA SER A 169 33.51 -21.20 16.43
C SER A 169 33.95 -20.25 17.54
N GLN A 170 35.16 -19.73 17.49
CA GLN A 170 35.66 -18.77 18.47
C GLN A 170 34.90 -17.43 18.36
N LEU A 171 34.55 -17.00 17.15
CA LEU A 171 33.77 -15.80 16.98
C LEU A 171 32.39 -15.93 17.63
N ILE A 172 31.69 -17.05 17.40
CA ILE A 172 30.40 -17.33 18.04
C ILE A 172 30.50 -17.41 19.54
N ASN A 173 31.52 -18.15 20.07
CA ASN A 173 31.75 -18.26 21.51
C ASN A 173 31.97 -16.87 22.11
N THR A 174 32.81 -16.05 21.49
CA THR A 174 33.08 -14.70 21.98
C THR A 174 31.82 -13.84 22.03
N ILE A 175 30.94 -13.93 21.00
CA ILE A 175 29.64 -13.23 20.97
C ILE A 175 28.79 -13.60 22.18
N VAL A 176 28.75 -14.90 22.52
CA VAL A 176 27.99 -15.40 23.67
C VAL A 176 28.63 -14.92 24.98
N ASP A 177 29.93 -15.11 25.14
CA ASP A 177 30.67 -14.80 26.36
C ASP A 177 30.60 -13.30 26.75
N ILE A 178 30.55 -12.39 25.75
CA ILE A 178 30.42 -10.94 26.01
C ILE A 178 28.95 -10.48 26.08
N GLY A 179 27.97 -11.39 26.01
CA GLY A 179 26.54 -11.09 26.15
C GLY A 179 25.94 -10.28 24.98
N ARG A 180 26.42 -10.49 23.74
CA ARG A 180 25.91 -9.78 22.52
C ARG A 180 24.98 -10.61 21.65
N SER A 181 24.71 -11.86 22.00
CA SER A 181 23.93 -12.84 21.24
C SER A 181 22.58 -12.30 20.78
N GLU A 182 21.76 -11.77 21.69
CA GLU A 182 20.41 -11.29 21.35
C GLU A 182 20.41 -10.18 20.29
N LYS A 183 21.30 -9.19 20.47
CA LYS A 183 21.38 -8.07 19.52
C LYS A 183 21.82 -8.52 18.13
N ILE A 184 22.77 -9.45 18.05
CA ILE A 184 23.26 -10.00 16.79
C ILE A 184 22.19 -10.88 16.14
N ILE A 185 21.49 -11.75 16.90
CA ILE A 185 20.37 -12.56 16.39
C ILE A 185 19.28 -11.65 15.82
N ILE A 186 18.88 -10.59 16.54
CA ILE A 186 17.89 -9.61 16.05
C ILE A 186 18.37 -8.95 14.75
N ALA A 187 19.63 -8.54 14.69
CA ALA A 187 20.20 -7.92 13.49
C ALA A 187 20.19 -8.87 12.27
N ILE A 188 20.53 -10.14 12.47
CA ILE A 188 20.50 -11.17 11.42
C ILE A 188 19.04 -11.44 10.97
N CYS A 189 18.09 -11.58 11.91
CA CYS A 189 16.68 -11.76 11.56
C CYS A 189 16.14 -10.57 10.75
N ARG A 190 16.48 -9.34 11.12
CA ARG A 190 16.12 -8.12 10.35
C ARG A 190 16.76 -8.12 8.97
N LEU A 191 18.01 -8.57 8.85
CA LEU A 191 18.67 -8.74 7.56
C LEU A 191 17.93 -9.74 6.67
N ILE A 192 17.52 -10.90 7.22
CA ILE A 192 16.73 -11.91 6.50
C ILE A 192 15.45 -11.27 5.94
N HIS A 193 14.69 -10.54 6.77
CA HIS A 193 13.45 -9.86 6.32
C HIS A 193 13.71 -8.90 5.15
N ARG A 194 14.76 -8.07 5.23
CA ARG A 194 15.10 -7.09 4.20
C ARG A 194 15.60 -7.72 2.89
N LEU A 195 16.21 -8.90 2.96
CA LEU A 195 16.75 -9.58 1.79
C LEU A 195 15.75 -10.53 1.11
N VAL A 196 14.79 -11.08 1.87
CA VAL A 196 13.78 -11.98 1.30
C VAL A 196 12.81 -11.23 0.39
N ILE A 197 12.39 -10.02 0.78
CA ILE A 197 11.56 -9.13 -0.02
C ILE A 197 12.42 -7.94 -0.44
N ASP A 198 12.84 -7.89 -1.70
CA ASP A 198 13.67 -6.82 -2.24
C ASP A 198 12.86 -5.55 -2.52
N THR A 199 11.65 -5.71 -3.03
CA THR A 199 10.72 -4.61 -3.29
C THR A 199 9.30 -5.04 -2.89
N LEU A 200 8.60 -4.13 -2.24
CA LEU A 200 7.20 -4.29 -1.89
C LEU A 200 6.34 -3.35 -2.74
N HIS A 201 5.36 -3.89 -3.46
CA HIS A 201 4.37 -3.14 -4.21
C HIS A 201 3.03 -3.21 -3.47
N VAL A 202 2.46 -2.05 -3.13
CA VAL A 202 1.14 -1.95 -2.50
C VAL A 202 0.16 -1.38 -3.51
N VAL A 203 -0.81 -2.18 -3.94
CA VAL A 203 -1.77 -1.81 -4.99
C VAL A 203 -3.03 -1.18 -4.36
N GLY A 204 -2.79 -0.17 -3.53
CA GLY A 204 -3.78 0.73 -2.96
C GLY A 204 -4.54 0.22 -1.73
N ASP A 205 -5.33 1.14 -1.19
CA ASP A 205 -6.24 0.97 -0.07
C ASP A 205 -5.55 0.50 1.23
N VAL A 206 -4.63 1.35 1.70
CA VAL A 206 -4.01 1.19 3.02
C VAL A 206 -4.99 1.59 4.12
N TYR A 207 -5.74 2.66 3.88
CA TYR A 207 -6.62 3.30 4.86
C TYR A 207 -8.00 2.66 4.95
N ASP A 208 -8.71 3.06 5.99
CA ASP A 208 -10.09 2.74 6.34
C ASP A 208 -10.35 1.28 6.75
N ARG A 209 -11.50 1.04 7.36
CA ARG A 209 -12.06 -0.23 7.83
C ARG A 209 -11.38 -0.80 9.07
N GLY A 210 -10.10 -1.18 9.01
CA GLY A 210 -9.35 -1.65 10.18
C GLY A 210 -8.66 -0.51 10.93
N PRO A 211 -8.27 -0.70 12.21
CA PRO A 211 -7.76 0.36 13.09
C PRO A 211 -6.27 0.68 12.87
N GLY A 212 -5.51 -0.17 12.20
CA GLY A 212 -4.04 -0.10 12.14
C GLY A 212 -3.46 0.64 10.94
N ALA A 213 -4.22 1.50 10.24
CA ALA A 213 -3.70 2.21 9.06
C ALA A 213 -2.47 3.08 9.39
N CYS A 214 -2.45 3.73 10.55
CA CYS A 214 -1.31 4.50 11.02
C CYS A 214 -0.05 3.64 11.17
N ASP A 215 -0.17 2.48 11.79
CA ASP A 215 0.97 1.56 12.02
C ASP A 215 1.45 0.90 10.71
N ILE A 216 0.52 0.63 9.79
CA ILE A 216 0.87 0.18 8.43
C ILE A 216 1.72 1.26 7.74
N MET A 217 1.31 2.52 7.80
CA MET A 217 2.07 3.63 7.21
C MET A 217 3.43 3.83 7.88
N GLU A 218 3.54 3.72 9.20
CA GLU A 218 4.83 3.70 9.91
C GLU A 218 5.75 2.60 9.36
N THR A 219 5.19 1.39 9.20
CA THR A 219 5.93 0.24 8.65
C THR A 219 6.39 0.49 7.22
N LEU A 220 5.51 1.00 6.35
CA LEU A 220 5.81 1.28 4.94
C LEU A 220 6.84 2.40 4.81
N CYS A 221 6.68 3.52 5.53
CA CYS A 221 7.62 4.64 5.48
C CYS A 221 9.02 4.25 5.98
N GLY A 222 9.12 3.29 6.91
CA GLY A 222 10.37 2.69 7.38
C GLY A 222 10.89 1.55 6.50
N TYR A 223 10.14 1.13 5.47
CA TYR A 223 10.53 0.00 4.62
C TYR A 223 11.65 0.38 3.65
N HIS A 224 12.58 -0.53 3.41
CA HIS A 224 13.79 -0.23 2.63
C HIS A 224 13.56 0.05 1.15
N ASN A 225 12.49 -0.51 0.55
CA ASN A 225 12.13 -0.29 -0.85
C ASN A 225 10.68 -0.68 -1.11
N PHE A 226 9.81 0.30 -1.33
CA PHE A 226 8.41 0.07 -1.65
C PHE A 226 7.86 1.13 -2.60
N ASP A 227 6.77 0.81 -3.26
CA ASP A 227 5.91 1.75 -3.96
C ASP A 227 4.43 1.45 -3.68
N ILE A 228 3.57 2.42 -3.96
CA ILE A 228 2.12 2.32 -3.75
C ILE A 228 1.37 2.91 -4.95
N GLN A 229 0.39 2.18 -5.47
CA GLN A 229 -0.57 2.71 -6.42
C GLN A 229 -1.80 3.13 -5.62
N TRP A 230 -2.10 4.44 -5.60
CA TRP A 230 -3.15 5.00 -4.74
C TRP A 230 -4.52 4.37 -5.01
N GLY A 231 -5.20 3.95 -3.95
CA GLY A 231 -6.58 3.51 -3.97
C GLY A 231 -7.56 4.66 -3.71
N ASN A 232 -8.86 4.40 -3.84
CA ASN A 232 -9.87 5.41 -3.58
C ASN A 232 -9.93 5.79 -2.08
N HIS A 233 -9.69 4.86 -1.17
CA HIS A 233 -9.59 5.17 0.26
C HIS A 233 -8.35 6.02 0.57
N ASP A 234 -7.22 5.73 -0.07
CA ASP A 234 -6.00 6.55 0.08
C ASP A 234 -6.23 7.98 -0.41
N ILE A 235 -6.86 8.17 -1.58
CA ILE A 235 -7.20 9.49 -2.12
C ILE A 235 -8.13 10.27 -1.18
N SER A 236 -9.05 9.59 -0.51
CA SER A 236 -9.91 10.23 0.49
C SER A 236 -9.10 10.84 1.62
N TRP A 237 -8.15 10.11 2.19
CA TRP A 237 -7.23 10.61 3.23
C TRP A 237 -6.26 11.68 2.71
N MET A 238 -5.71 11.48 1.52
CA MET A 238 -4.83 12.46 0.86
C MET A 238 -5.55 13.79 0.63
N GLY A 239 -6.81 13.75 0.18
CA GLY A 239 -7.62 14.94 -0.06
C GLY A 239 -8.08 15.61 1.24
N ALA A 240 -8.41 14.84 2.27
CA ALA A 240 -8.73 15.35 3.60
C ALA A 240 -7.56 16.13 4.21
N ALA A 241 -6.35 15.58 4.15
CA ALA A 241 -5.15 16.24 4.65
C ALA A 241 -4.67 17.42 3.78
N ALA A 242 -5.08 17.46 2.51
CA ALA A 242 -4.88 18.62 1.63
C ALA A 242 -5.92 19.73 1.87
N GLY A 243 -6.96 19.47 2.70
CA GLY A 243 -7.96 20.45 3.14
C GLY A 243 -9.30 20.39 2.38
N ASN A 244 -9.61 19.32 1.66
CA ASN A 244 -10.95 19.15 1.06
C ASN A 244 -11.98 18.81 2.15
N LEU A 245 -12.94 19.71 2.41
CA LEU A 245 -13.91 19.57 3.49
C LEU A 245 -14.84 18.35 3.32
N ALA A 246 -15.27 18.06 2.08
CA ALA A 246 -16.12 16.90 1.82
C ALA A 246 -15.39 15.59 2.10
N LEU A 247 -14.09 15.51 1.79
CA LEU A 247 -13.26 14.35 2.10
C LEU A 247 -12.90 14.26 3.58
N ILE A 248 -12.71 15.38 4.29
CA ILE A 248 -12.59 15.39 5.76
C ILE A 248 -13.84 14.76 6.38
N ALA A 249 -15.02 15.21 5.99
CA ALA A 249 -16.29 14.66 6.49
C ALA A 249 -16.43 13.17 6.13
N ASN A 250 -16.02 12.77 4.92
CA ASN A 250 -16.05 11.37 4.48
C ASN A 250 -15.10 10.47 5.30
N VAL A 251 -13.87 10.89 5.53
CA VAL A 251 -12.89 10.13 6.34
C VAL A 251 -13.39 9.95 7.76
N VAL A 252 -13.87 11.03 8.40
CA VAL A 252 -14.44 10.96 9.77
C VAL A 252 -15.65 10.04 9.81
N ARG A 253 -16.57 10.15 8.83
CA ARG A 253 -17.75 9.29 8.73
C ARG A 253 -17.38 7.81 8.61
N ILE A 254 -16.42 7.48 7.74
CA ILE A 254 -16.02 6.08 7.55
C ILE A 254 -15.35 5.55 8.81
N SER A 255 -14.47 6.32 9.44
CA SER A 255 -13.82 5.91 10.68
C SER A 255 -14.83 5.63 11.80
N ILE A 256 -15.84 6.48 11.97
CA ILE A 256 -16.92 6.25 12.94
C ILE A 256 -17.76 5.02 12.55
N ARG A 257 -18.10 4.86 11.26
CA ARG A 257 -18.88 3.71 10.78
C ARG A 257 -18.25 2.37 11.13
N TYR A 258 -16.92 2.29 11.06
CA TYR A 258 -16.16 1.07 11.38
C TYR A 258 -15.63 1.05 12.82
N ALA A 259 -16.05 2.02 13.67
CA ALA A 259 -15.58 2.19 15.05
C ALA A 259 -14.05 2.33 15.18
N ASN A 260 -13.41 2.98 14.21
CA ASN A 260 -11.96 3.19 14.15
C ASN A 260 -11.55 4.63 14.46
N VAL A 261 -12.23 5.26 15.42
CA VAL A 261 -11.93 6.63 15.85
C VAL A 261 -10.51 6.76 16.43
N GLU A 262 -9.97 5.69 16.98
CA GLU A 262 -8.60 5.59 17.50
C GLU A 262 -7.55 5.92 16.43
N THR A 263 -7.79 5.53 15.17
CA THR A 263 -6.91 5.90 14.06
C THR A 263 -6.82 7.43 13.90
N LEU A 264 -7.94 8.14 14.08
CA LEU A 264 -7.97 9.60 14.01
C LEU A 264 -7.35 10.23 15.26
N GLU A 265 -7.82 9.86 16.46
CA GLU A 265 -7.45 10.52 17.71
C GLU A 265 -6.05 10.10 18.19
N GLU A 266 -5.79 8.82 18.36
CA GLU A 266 -4.49 8.31 18.84
C GLU A 266 -3.46 8.22 17.73
N GLY A 267 -3.87 7.77 16.54
CA GLY A 267 -2.99 7.62 15.39
C GLY A 267 -2.47 8.96 14.86
N TYR A 268 -3.38 9.90 14.59
CA TYR A 268 -3.06 11.16 13.92
C TYR A 268 -3.34 12.42 14.73
N SER A 269 -3.75 12.30 15.98
CA SER A 269 -4.05 13.42 16.89
C SER A 269 -5.13 14.37 16.34
N ILE A 270 -6.12 13.82 15.62
CA ILE A 270 -7.27 14.56 15.10
C ILE A 270 -8.34 14.60 16.18
N ASN A 271 -8.63 15.80 16.69
CA ASN A 271 -9.55 15.97 17.80
C ASN A 271 -11.02 15.86 17.36
N LEU A 272 -11.73 14.84 17.84
CA LEU A 272 -13.15 14.62 17.56
C LEU A 272 -14.09 15.17 18.66
N LEU A 273 -13.57 15.73 19.75
CA LEU A 273 -14.39 16.30 20.82
C LEU A 273 -15.37 17.40 20.32
N PRO A 274 -14.99 18.29 19.40
CA PRO A 274 -15.94 19.26 18.84
C PRO A 274 -17.13 18.59 18.12
N LEU A 275 -16.88 17.50 17.37
CA LEU A 275 -17.94 16.73 16.72
C LEU A 275 -18.82 16.02 17.75
N ALA A 276 -18.24 15.46 18.81
CA ALA A 276 -18.98 14.81 19.88
C ALA A 276 -19.92 15.79 20.60
N THR A 277 -19.42 17.00 20.90
CA THR A 277 -20.22 18.07 21.53
C THR A 277 -21.35 18.52 20.60
N PHE A 278 -21.04 18.85 19.35
CA PHE A 278 -22.04 19.23 18.35
C PHE A 278 -23.13 18.15 18.18
N ALA A 279 -22.73 16.89 18.13
CA ALA A 279 -23.64 15.77 17.97
C ALA A 279 -24.56 15.57 19.18
N LEU A 280 -24.10 15.81 20.41
CA LEU A 280 -24.91 15.77 21.61
C LEU A 280 -25.87 16.93 21.67
N ASP A 281 -25.46 18.14 21.35
CA ASP A 281 -26.28 19.33 21.36
C ASP A 281 -27.41 19.26 20.31
N THR A 282 -27.08 18.72 19.13
CA THR A 282 -28.01 18.68 17.98
C THR A 282 -28.93 17.46 17.99
N TYR A 283 -28.40 16.28 18.36
CA TYR A 283 -29.07 14.98 18.25
C TYR A 283 -29.22 14.28 19.62
N GLY A 284 -29.19 15.04 20.75
CA GLY A 284 -29.20 14.50 22.10
C GLY A 284 -30.32 13.51 22.37
N GLU A 285 -31.53 13.83 21.93
CA GLU A 285 -32.75 13.00 22.11
C GLU A 285 -32.96 11.99 20.96
N ASP A 286 -32.16 12.05 19.88
CA ASP A 286 -32.28 11.16 18.72
C ASP A 286 -31.57 9.82 18.98
N LYS A 287 -32.23 8.71 18.65
CA LYS A 287 -31.66 7.39 18.76
C LYS A 287 -30.61 7.10 17.66
N CYS A 288 -30.63 7.81 16.55
CA CYS A 288 -29.76 7.65 15.40
C CYS A 288 -29.59 6.17 14.97
N SER A 289 -30.67 5.39 14.98
CA SER A 289 -30.62 3.92 14.84
C SER A 289 -30.06 3.44 13.54
N VAL A 290 -30.18 4.22 12.45
CA VAL A 290 -29.64 3.88 11.11
C VAL A 290 -28.15 4.18 10.97
N PHE A 291 -27.56 4.87 11.95
CA PHE A 291 -26.17 5.30 11.96
C PHE A 291 -25.27 4.53 12.95
N GLN A 292 -25.72 3.37 13.39
CA GLN A 292 -24.92 2.54 14.29
C GLN A 292 -23.66 2.03 13.56
N ALA A 293 -22.57 1.90 14.32
CA ALA A 293 -21.31 1.38 13.79
C ALA A 293 -21.44 -0.09 13.41
N CYS A 294 -20.72 -0.50 12.33
CA CYS A 294 -20.66 -1.88 11.86
C CYS A 294 -19.57 -2.65 12.61
N CYS A 295 -19.82 -3.00 13.87
CA CYS A 295 -18.90 -3.78 14.70
C CYS A 295 -19.66 -4.79 15.56
N GLU A 296 -19.06 -5.97 15.77
CA GLU A 296 -19.56 -6.98 16.69
C GLU A 296 -19.00 -6.66 18.09
N PHE A 297 -19.75 -5.94 18.93
CA PHE A 297 -19.38 -5.73 20.33
C PHE A 297 -20.26 -6.56 21.26
N GLU A 298 -19.65 -7.07 22.34
CA GLU A 298 -20.38 -7.66 23.46
C GLU A 298 -21.20 -6.56 24.20
N GLU A 299 -22.43 -6.86 24.56
CA GLU A 299 -23.35 -5.93 25.24
C GLU A 299 -22.87 -5.62 26.67
N ASN A 300 -22.07 -4.57 26.82
CA ASN A 300 -21.73 -3.99 28.12
C ASN A 300 -22.36 -2.59 28.27
N SER A 301 -22.91 -2.23 29.42
CA SER A 301 -23.64 -0.97 29.63
C SER A 301 -22.83 0.32 29.37
N ARG A 302 -21.51 0.31 29.58
CA ARG A 302 -20.62 1.43 29.23
C ARG A 302 -20.38 1.55 27.72
N MET A 303 -20.28 0.42 27.06
CA MET A 303 -20.14 0.29 25.61
C MET A 303 -21.39 0.80 24.90
N SER A 304 -22.58 0.54 25.44
CA SER A 304 -23.84 1.05 24.91
C SER A 304 -23.90 2.59 24.83
N ARG A 305 -23.36 3.31 25.83
CA ARG A 305 -23.31 4.79 25.81
C ARG A 305 -22.34 5.35 24.79
N SER A 306 -21.17 4.74 24.69
CA SER A 306 -20.17 5.11 23.66
C SER A 306 -20.70 4.88 22.26
N MET A 307 -21.38 3.76 22.02
CA MET A 307 -22.01 3.45 20.72
C MET A 307 -23.15 4.43 20.39
N GLN A 308 -23.94 4.88 21.37
CA GLN A 308 -24.96 5.89 21.15
C GLN A 308 -24.36 7.24 20.76
N LEU A 309 -23.26 7.64 21.40
CA LEU A 309 -22.53 8.86 21.03
C LEU A 309 -21.95 8.73 19.61
N MET A 310 -21.31 7.60 19.29
CA MET A 310 -20.80 7.36 17.94
C MET A 310 -21.90 7.41 16.88
N ALA A 311 -23.10 6.88 17.15
CA ALA A 311 -24.22 6.96 16.22
C ALA A 311 -24.67 8.40 15.97
N LYS A 312 -24.66 9.25 17.00
CA LYS A 312 -24.98 10.68 16.87
C LYS A 312 -23.89 11.43 16.09
N MET A 313 -22.63 11.18 16.39
CA MET A 313 -21.49 11.73 15.64
C MET A 313 -21.52 11.29 14.17
N HIS A 314 -21.85 10.02 13.92
CA HIS A 314 -22.00 9.46 12.58
C HIS A 314 -23.09 10.16 11.78
N LYS A 315 -24.28 10.37 12.39
CA LYS A 315 -25.37 11.13 11.77
C LYS A 315 -24.95 12.57 11.48
N ALA A 316 -24.41 13.26 12.47
CA ALA A 316 -23.97 14.64 12.36
C ALA A 316 -23.00 14.84 11.18
N ILE A 317 -21.92 14.09 11.15
CA ILE A 317 -20.93 14.22 10.09
C ILE A 317 -21.44 13.75 8.72
N SER A 318 -22.38 12.79 8.67
CA SER A 318 -23.01 12.35 7.41
C SER A 318 -23.87 13.45 6.79
N ILE A 319 -24.65 14.17 7.58
CA ILE A 319 -25.45 15.31 7.10
C ILE A 319 -24.54 16.42 6.57
N ILE A 320 -23.46 16.75 7.30
CA ILE A 320 -22.45 17.72 6.86
C ILE A 320 -21.83 17.27 5.54
N GLN A 321 -21.44 15.98 5.41
CA GLN A 321 -20.90 15.44 4.18
C GLN A 321 -21.83 15.63 2.98
N PHE A 322 -23.12 15.28 3.11
CA PHE A 322 -24.08 15.44 2.02
C PHE A 322 -24.27 16.92 1.59
N LYS A 323 -24.20 17.85 2.53
CA LYS A 323 -24.21 19.28 2.22
C LYS A 323 -22.96 19.69 1.41
N LEU A 324 -21.79 19.31 1.88
CA LEU A 324 -20.50 19.64 1.23
C LEU A 324 -20.35 18.98 -0.15
N GLU A 325 -20.80 17.73 -0.29
CA GLU A 325 -20.85 17.04 -1.59
C GLU A 325 -21.79 17.77 -2.56
N GLY A 326 -22.98 18.16 -2.11
CA GLY A 326 -23.91 18.96 -2.91
C GLY A 326 -23.31 20.30 -3.35
N GLN A 327 -22.59 21.00 -2.46
CA GLN A 327 -21.85 22.22 -2.81
C GLN A 327 -20.77 21.94 -3.86
N THR A 328 -20.02 20.83 -3.74
CA THR A 328 -19.02 20.44 -4.74
C THR A 328 -19.64 20.19 -6.10
N ILE A 329 -20.75 19.45 -6.15
CA ILE A 329 -21.47 19.16 -7.41
C ILE A 329 -22.03 20.46 -8.04
N MET A 330 -22.55 21.40 -7.24
CA MET A 330 -23.08 22.67 -7.74
C MET A 330 -22.01 23.56 -8.36
N ARG A 331 -20.80 23.61 -7.77
CA ARG A 331 -19.70 24.40 -8.32
C ARG A 331 -18.93 23.69 -9.45
N ARG A 332 -19.12 22.35 -9.62
CA ARG A 332 -18.49 21.52 -10.65
C ARG A 332 -19.53 20.74 -11.47
N PRO A 333 -20.37 21.43 -12.24
CA PRO A 333 -21.40 20.77 -13.05
C PRO A 333 -20.79 19.84 -14.12
N GLU A 334 -19.53 20.05 -14.49
CA GLU A 334 -18.78 19.19 -15.42
C GLU A 334 -18.54 17.77 -14.88
N PHE A 335 -18.69 17.51 -13.58
CA PHE A 335 -18.61 16.17 -13.01
C PHE A 335 -19.82 15.28 -13.37
N GLY A 336 -20.93 15.88 -13.87
CA GLY A 336 -22.09 15.13 -14.33
C GLY A 336 -22.89 14.43 -13.21
N MET A 337 -22.70 14.81 -11.93
CA MET A 337 -23.21 14.10 -10.75
C MET A 337 -24.47 14.77 -10.14
N ASN A 338 -25.28 15.48 -10.94
CA ASN A 338 -26.45 16.19 -10.40
C ASN A 338 -27.49 15.28 -9.73
N ASP A 339 -27.60 14.03 -10.16
CA ASP A 339 -28.46 13.00 -9.58
C ASP A 339 -28.03 12.61 -8.16
N ARG A 340 -26.83 12.98 -7.72
CA ARG A 340 -26.31 12.73 -6.37
C ARG A 340 -26.71 13.83 -5.37
N LYS A 341 -27.31 14.93 -5.83
CA LYS A 341 -27.89 15.96 -4.97
C LYS A 341 -29.27 15.51 -4.54
N LEU A 342 -29.40 14.95 -3.33
CA LEU A 342 -30.66 14.35 -2.86
C LEU A 342 -31.38 15.19 -1.80
N LEU A 343 -30.69 16.06 -1.06
CA LEU A 343 -31.29 16.81 0.04
C LEU A 343 -32.45 17.72 -0.39
N HIS A 344 -32.41 18.33 -1.56
CA HIS A 344 -33.48 19.21 -2.08
C HIS A 344 -34.70 18.43 -2.60
N LEU A 345 -34.64 17.09 -2.68
CA LEU A 345 -35.74 16.23 -3.11
C LEU A 345 -36.58 15.73 -1.92
N ILE A 346 -36.15 16.06 -0.69
CA ILE A 346 -36.83 15.64 0.54
C ILE A 346 -38.02 16.57 0.83
N ASP A 347 -39.18 15.96 1.07
CA ASP A 347 -40.31 16.62 1.72
C ASP A 347 -40.11 16.45 3.25
N TYR A 348 -39.57 17.49 3.88
CA TYR A 348 -39.18 17.47 5.29
C TYR A 348 -40.41 17.42 6.23
N GLU A 349 -41.60 17.88 5.79
CA GLU A 349 -42.83 17.82 6.57
C GLU A 349 -43.39 16.39 6.59
N LYS A 350 -43.39 15.71 5.45
CA LYS A 350 -43.89 14.34 5.34
C LYS A 350 -42.83 13.29 5.70
N GLY A 351 -41.54 13.64 5.68
CA GLY A 351 -40.44 12.69 5.86
C GLY A 351 -40.34 11.70 4.72
N THR A 352 -40.50 12.19 3.49
CA THR A 352 -40.41 11.39 2.26
C THR A 352 -39.44 12.01 1.27
N ILE A 353 -38.95 11.21 0.34
CA ILE A 353 -38.08 11.67 -0.78
C ILE A 353 -38.63 11.14 -2.11
N THR A 354 -38.61 11.98 -3.16
CA THR A 354 -39.03 11.55 -4.49
C THR A 354 -37.81 11.42 -5.41
N ILE A 355 -37.51 10.19 -5.83
CA ILE A 355 -36.40 9.87 -6.73
C ILE A 355 -36.97 9.21 -7.99
N ASN A 356 -36.63 9.71 -9.17
CA ASN A 356 -37.11 9.19 -10.47
C ASN A 356 -38.63 9.05 -10.54
N GLY A 357 -39.38 9.98 -9.95
CA GLY A 357 -40.85 10.00 -9.95
C GLY A 357 -41.52 9.03 -8.97
N LYS A 358 -40.76 8.26 -8.18
CA LYS A 358 -41.27 7.37 -7.14
C LYS A 358 -40.95 7.95 -5.76
N THR A 359 -41.94 7.97 -4.88
CA THR A 359 -41.81 8.51 -3.52
C THR A 359 -41.51 7.39 -2.52
N TYR A 360 -40.51 7.61 -1.66
CA TYR A 360 -40.06 6.69 -0.64
C TYR A 360 -40.17 7.32 0.74
N GLU A 361 -40.51 6.54 1.72
CA GLU A 361 -40.49 6.95 3.11
C GLU A 361 -39.06 6.89 3.65
N LEU A 362 -38.66 7.93 4.42
CA LEU A 362 -37.33 7.97 5.03
C LEU A 362 -37.32 7.19 6.35
N LYS A 363 -36.27 6.38 6.57
CA LYS A 363 -36.05 5.65 7.85
C LYS A 363 -35.79 6.58 9.03
N ASP A 364 -35.17 7.71 8.77
CA ASP A 364 -34.88 8.76 9.72
C ASP A 364 -35.40 10.10 9.14
N LYS A 365 -36.19 10.81 9.89
CA LYS A 365 -36.90 12.04 9.45
C LYS A 365 -36.44 13.29 10.24
N ASN A 366 -35.46 13.14 11.10
CA ASN A 366 -34.96 14.22 11.94
C ASN A 366 -33.73 14.91 11.32
N PHE A 367 -33.95 16.10 10.75
CA PHE A 367 -32.94 16.92 10.08
C PHE A 367 -32.86 18.33 10.67
N PRO A 368 -32.47 18.50 11.95
CA PRO A 368 -32.58 19.79 12.65
C PRO A 368 -31.64 20.87 12.05
N THR A 369 -30.59 20.52 11.33
CA THR A 369 -29.64 21.49 10.78
C THR A 369 -29.84 21.78 9.29
N ILE A 370 -30.85 21.17 8.65
CA ILE A 370 -31.14 21.41 7.23
C ILE A 370 -32.23 22.49 7.10
N ASP A 371 -31.90 23.58 6.40
CA ASP A 371 -32.91 24.56 5.94
C ASP A 371 -33.52 24.03 4.61
N PRO A 372 -34.82 23.73 4.57
CA PRO A 372 -35.48 23.27 3.33
C PRO A 372 -35.37 24.23 2.14
N LYS A 373 -35.13 25.53 2.39
CA LYS A 373 -34.98 26.54 1.34
C LYS A 373 -33.57 26.55 0.73
N ASP A 374 -32.56 26.14 1.53
CA ASP A 374 -31.17 26.03 1.11
C ASP A 374 -30.52 24.80 1.76
N PRO A 375 -30.88 23.57 1.33
CA PRO A 375 -30.55 22.34 2.04
C PRO A 375 -29.07 21.97 2.03
N TYR A 376 -28.28 22.63 1.20
CA TYR A 376 -26.84 22.40 1.11
C TYR A 376 -25.99 23.39 1.91
N LYS A 377 -26.63 24.43 2.48
CA LYS A 377 -25.92 25.41 3.33
C LYS A 377 -25.56 24.78 4.68
N LEU A 378 -24.34 24.96 5.13
CA LEU A 378 -23.94 24.61 6.50
C LEU A 378 -24.60 25.60 7.49
N SER A 379 -24.97 25.12 8.69
CA SER A 379 -25.25 26.01 9.80
C SER A 379 -23.96 26.66 10.31
N VAL A 380 -24.10 27.70 11.14
CA VAL A 380 -22.93 28.38 11.73
C VAL A 380 -22.10 27.42 12.58
N GLU A 381 -22.76 26.54 13.33
CA GLU A 381 -22.12 25.52 14.16
C GLU A 381 -21.43 24.44 13.32
N GLU A 382 -22.04 24.02 12.20
CA GLU A 382 -21.42 23.09 11.25
C GLU A 382 -20.19 23.70 10.58
N GLU A 383 -20.25 24.99 10.20
CA GLU A 383 -19.08 25.71 9.65
C GLU A 383 -17.93 25.77 10.66
N GLN A 384 -18.23 26.13 11.92
CA GLN A 384 -17.22 26.19 12.98
C GLN A 384 -16.60 24.80 13.25
N LEU A 385 -17.40 23.76 13.28
CA LEU A 385 -16.92 22.38 13.41
C LEU A 385 -16.00 21.99 12.26
N MET A 386 -16.40 22.29 11.02
CA MET A 386 -15.58 21.94 9.85
C MET A 386 -14.27 22.73 9.78
N ILE A 387 -14.24 23.98 10.26
CA ILE A 387 -13.01 24.76 10.42
C ILE A 387 -12.06 24.08 11.43
N GLN A 388 -12.56 23.59 12.56
CA GLN A 388 -11.73 22.89 13.55
C GLN A 388 -11.21 21.56 13.03
N LEU A 389 -12.02 20.77 12.32
CA LEU A 389 -11.59 19.55 11.68
C LEU A 389 -10.56 19.83 10.57
N TYR A 390 -10.79 20.85 9.74
CA TYR A 390 -9.82 21.30 8.72
C TYR A 390 -8.45 21.56 9.34
N HIS A 391 -8.40 22.35 10.42
CA HIS A 391 -7.15 22.61 11.11
C HIS A 391 -6.51 21.35 11.68
N SER A 392 -7.30 20.45 12.26
CA SER A 392 -6.79 19.19 12.81
C SER A 392 -6.14 18.33 11.71
N PHE A 393 -6.79 18.16 10.56
CA PHE A 393 -6.25 17.36 9.44
C PHE A 393 -5.03 18.00 8.78
N THR A 394 -5.06 19.31 8.54
CA THR A 394 -3.99 20.00 7.83
C THR A 394 -2.75 20.26 8.68
N SER A 395 -2.88 20.29 10.02
CA SER A 395 -1.77 20.51 10.95
C SER A 395 -1.24 19.26 11.65
N SER A 396 -1.87 18.08 11.46
CA SER A 396 -1.37 16.82 12.01
C SER A 396 -0.03 16.45 11.40
N GLU A 397 1.07 16.65 12.14
CA GLU A 397 2.42 16.39 11.66
C GLU A 397 2.62 14.95 11.19
N LYS A 398 2.12 13.99 11.97
CA LYS A 398 2.23 12.56 11.67
C LYS A 398 1.49 12.21 10.38
N LEU A 399 0.24 12.71 10.20
CA LEU A 399 -0.52 12.50 8.98
C LEU A 399 0.20 13.12 7.78
N GLN A 400 0.68 14.35 7.89
CA GLN A 400 1.40 15.02 6.82
C GLN A 400 2.69 14.30 6.43
N ASN A 401 3.44 13.73 7.40
CA ASN A 401 4.63 12.95 7.13
C ASN A 401 4.30 11.63 6.40
N HIS A 402 3.26 10.91 6.81
CA HIS A 402 2.79 9.71 6.12
C HIS A 402 2.34 10.01 4.68
N LEU A 403 1.62 11.11 4.48
CA LEU A 403 1.19 11.48 3.12
C LEU A 403 2.33 11.92 2.23
N ARG A 404 3.33 12.66 2.76
CA ARG A 404 4.55 12.93 1.98
C ARG A 404 5.25 11.64 1.55
N CYS A 405 5.24 10.62 2.41
CA CYS A 405 5.75 9.29 2.07
C CYS A 405 4.92 8.65 0.93
N ILE A 406 3.58 8.70 1.00
CA ILE A 406 2.68 8.20 -0.06
C ILE A 406 2.92 8.96 -1.38
N TYR A 407 3.04 10.29 -1.35
CA TYR A 407 3.33 11.08 -2.54
C TYR A 407 4.71 10.80 -3.14
N LYS A 408 5.71 10.54 -2.29
CA LYS A 408 7.08 10.23 -2.72
C LYS A 408 7.18 8.86 -3.40
N HIS A 409 6.49 7.87 -2.88
CA HIS A 409 6.58 6.48 -3.31
C HIS A 409 5.38 6.02 -4.14
N GLY A 410 4.39 6.89 -4.38
CA GLY A 410 3.13 6.53 -4.99
C GLY A 410 2.82 7.24 -6.30
N SER A 411 1.87 6.64 -7.03
CA SER A 411 1.28 7.13 -8.27
C SER A 411 -0.06 6.44 -8.53
N LEU A 412 -0.83 6.90 -9.54
CA LEU A 412 -2.06 6.23 -9.94
C LEU A 412 -1.80 4.90 -10.64
N PHE A 413 -0.68 4.75 -11.30
CA PHE A 413 -0.25 3.50 -11.93
C PHE A 413 1.26 3.38 -11.93
N LEU A 414 1.75 2.16 -12.07
CA LEU A 414 3.17 1.86 -12.22
C LEU A 414 3.35 0.81 -13.32
N VAL A 415 4.33 1.02 -14.18
CA VAL A 415 4.84 -0.01 -15.09
C VAL A 415 6.15 -0.51 -14.53
N ARG A 416 6.21 -1.79 -14.18
CA ARG A 416 7.42 -2.41 -13.59
C ARG A 416 7.58 -3.86 -14.03
N ASN A 417 8.71 -4.20 -14.61
CA ASN A 417 9.08 -5.58 -14.99
C ASN A 417 7.99 -6.32 -15.79
N ASN A 418 7.43 -5.66 -16.81
CA ASN A 418 6.31 -6.14 -17.62
C ASN A 418 4.98 -6.31 -16.85
N CYS A 419 4.85 -5.71 -15.68
CA CYS A 419 3.59 -5.61 -14.96
C CYS A 419 3.07 -4.17 -15.01
N LEU A 420 1.79 -4.01 -15.32
CA LEU A 420 1.04 -2.77 -15.20
C LEU A 420 0.20 -2.85 -13.92
N LEU A 421 0.54 -1.99 -12.96
CA LEU A 421 -0.13 -1.91 -11.67
C LEU A 421 -1.01 -0.68 -11.62
N TYR A 422 -2.24 -0.82 -11.18
CA TYR A 422 -3.17 0.26 -10.80
C TYR A 422 -4.25 -0.32 -9.89
N HIS A 423 -4.85 0.53 -9.04
CA HIS A 423 -5.73 0.03 -7.99
C HIS A 423 -7.02 -0.56 -8.54
N ALA A 424 -7.86 0.19 -9.28
CA ALA A 424 -9.20 -0.26 -9.62
C ALA A 424 -9.43 -0.47 -11.12
N ALA A 425 -9.46 0.59 -11.94
CA ALA A 425 -9.92 0.51 -13.31
C ALA A 425 -9.21 1.51 -14.24
N ILE A 426 -9.33 1.27 -15.54
CA ILE A 426 -9.11 2.26 -16.58
C ILE A 426 -10.46 2.45 -17.29
N PRO A 427 -11.08 3.65 -17.23
CA PRO A 427 -12.42 3.85 -17.76
C PRO A 427 -12.55 3.47 -19.22
N LEU A 428 -13.54 2.63 -19.54
CA LEU A 428 -13.88 2.16 -20.89
C LEU A 428 -15.32 2.50 -21.22
N ASN A 429 -15.59 2.65 -22.51
CA ASN A 429 -16.93 2.62 -23.08
C ASN A 429 -17.43 1.17 -23.24
N GLU A 430 -18.71 0.96 -23.48
CA GLU A 430 -19.31 -0.35 -23.71
C GLU A 430 -18.72 -1.11 -24.91
N ASP A 431 -18.24 -0.38 -25.92
CA ASP A 431 -17.56 -0.95 -27.09
C ASP A 431 -16.09 -1.35 -26.84
N GLY A 432 -15.59 -1.16 -25.62
CA GLY A 432 -14.23 -1.48 -25.21
C GLY A 432 -13.18 -0.40 -25.54
N THR A 433 -13.57 0.71 -26.13
CA THR A 433 -12.66 1.85 -26.33
C THR A 433 -12.44 2.63 -25.04
N PHE A 434 -11.31 3.36 -24.92
CA PHE A 434 -11.06 4.19 -23.74
C PHE A 434 -12.07 5.33 -23.64
N LYS A 435 -12.67 5.48 -22.47
CA LYS A 435 -13.58 6.58 -22.15
C LYS A 435 -12.83 7.91 -22.19
N GLU A 436 -13.37 8.89 -22.89
CA GLU A 436 -12.85 10.26 -22.88
C GLU A 436 -13.46 11.05 -21.71
N VAL A 437 -12.59 11.61 -20.87
CA VAL A 437 -12.96 12.50 -19.75
C VAL A 437 -12.48 13.91 -20.11
N THR A 438 -13.39 14.88 -20.01
CA THR A 438 -13.06 16.29 -20.28
C THR A 438 -12.65 17.00 -19.01
N ILE A 439 -11.41 17.52 -18.96
CA ILE A 439 -10.86 18.25 -17.83
C ILE A 439 -10.38 19.62 -18.35
N LYS A 440 -10.94 20.71 -17.81
CA LYS A 440 -10.63 22.09 -18.27
C LYS A 440 -10.74 22.24 -19.80
N GLY A 441 -11.78 21.66 -20.41
CA GLY A 441 -12.02 21.74 -21.84
C GLY A 441 -11.10 20.86 -22.72
N LYS A 442 -10.17 20.11 -22.14
CA LYS A 442 -9.31 19.15 -22.84
C LYS A 442 -9.77 17.73 -22.56
N LYS A 443 -9.71 16.88 -23.57
CA LYS A 443 -10.08 15.46 -23.47
C LYS A 443 -8.87 14.60 -23.20
N TYR A 444 -9.01 13.71 -22.23
CA TYR A 444 -8.00 12.72 -21.83
C TYR A 444 -8.63 11.34 -21.78
N LYS A 445 -7.86 10.31 -22.13
CA LYS A 445 -8.27 8.90 -22.05
C LYS A 445 -7.07 7.99 -21.82
N GLY A 446 -7.32 6.75 -21.40
CA GLY A 446 -6.30 5.73 -21.21
C GLY A 446 -5.14 6.22 -20.32
N LYS A 447 -3.90 6.00 -20.75
CA LYS A 447 -2.69 6.41 -20.03
C LYS A 447 -2.63 7.93 -19.78
N ALA A 448 -2.99 8.74 -20.78
CA ALA A 448 -2.96 10.20 -20.64
C ALA A 448 -3.93 10.71 -19.56
N LEU A 449 -5.07 10.05 -19.37
CA LEU A 449 -6.01 10.36 -18.29
C LEU A 449 -5.38 10.06 -16.91
N MET A 450 -4.75 8.90 -16.76
CA MET A 450 -4.07 8.51 -15.52
C MET A 450 -2.93 9.48 -15.16
N GLU A 451 -2.09 9.83 -16.14
CA GLU A 451 -1.01 10.81 -15.97
C GLU A 451 -1.52 12.21 -15.61
N HIS A 452 -2.66 12.61 -16.18
CA HIS A 452 -3.25 13.91 -15.88
C HIS A 452 -3.84 13.96 -14.47
N PHE A 453 -4.56 12.94 -14.04
CA PHE A 453 -5.05 12.84 -12.66
C PHE A 453 -3.92 12.76 -11.63
N ASP A 454 -2.83 12.05 -11.90
CA ASP A 454 -1.64 12.04 -11.03
C ASP A 454 -1.11 13.47 -10.82
N LYS A 455 -1.02 14.27 -11.87
CA LYS A 455 -0.62 15.69 -11.78
C LYS A 455 -1.60 16.51 -10.93
N ILE A 456 -2.90 16.34 -11.14
CA ILE A 456 -3.94 17.04 -10.38
C ILE A 456 -3.83 16.71 -8.88
N ILE A 457 -3.68 15.43 -8.53
CA ILE A 457 -3.54 14.96 -7.14
C ILE A 457 -2.32 15.63 -6.49
N ARG A 458 -1.19 15.68 -7.20
CA ARG A 458 0.03 16.36 -6.69
C ARG A 458 -0.17 17.88 -6.57
N GLN A 459 -0.85 18.52 -7.52
CA GLN A 459 -1.18 19.95 -7.45
C GLN A 459 -2.05 20.28 -6.24
N ALA A 460 -3.06 19.45 -5.92
CA ALA A 460 -3.93 19.64 -4.76
C ALA A 460 -3.13 19.73 -3.45
N TYR A 461 -2.06 18.96 -3.31
CA TYR A 461 -1.28 18.90 -2.08
C TYR A 461 -0.08 19.88 -2.06
N PHE A 462 0.70 19.91 -3.16
CA PHE A 462 1.98 20.65 -3.18
C PHE A 462 1.86 22.10 -3.58
N SER A 463 0.72 22.56 -4.12
CA SER A 463 0.55 23.97 -4.45
C SER A 463 0.50 24.82 -3.17
N PRO A 464 1.43 25.76 -2.97
CA PRO A 464 1.52 26.53 -1.72
C PRO A 464 0.48 27.66 -1.62
N ILE A 465 -0.12 28.03 -2.75
CA ILE A 465 -1.00 29.21 -2.87
C ILE A 465 -2.43 28.73 -3.06
N GLU A 466 -3.37 29.37 -2.32
CA GLU A 466 -4.81 29.18 -2.53
C GLU A 466 -5.22 29.86 -3.85
N THR A 467 -5.32 29.05 -4.89
CA THR A 467 -5.72 29.45 -6.25
C THR A 467 -6.94 28.67 -6.70
N GLU A 468 -7.62 29.18 -7.72
CA GLU A 468 -8.74 28.45 -8.36
C GLU A 468 -8.29 27.06 -8.87
N GLU A 469 -7.05 26.97 -9.36
CA GLU A 469 -6.47 25.69 -9.79
C GLU A 469 -6.31 24.69 -8.63
N LYS A 470 -5.92 25.14 -7.45
CA LYS A 470 -5.82 24.28 -6.26
C LYS A 470 -7.20 23.86 -5.79
N HIS A 471 -8.18 24.76 -5.75
CA HIS A 471 -9.55 24.42 -5.39
C HIS A 471 -10.15 23.39 -6.36
N LEU A 472 -9.93 23.58 -7.66
CA LEU A 472 -10.33 22.61 -8.66
C LEU A 472 -9.63 21.24 -8.48
N ALA A 473 -8.34 21.24 -8.17
CA ALA A 473 -7.59 20.01 -7.91
C ALA A 473 -8.12 19.27 -6.67
N LEU A 474 -8.47 20.00 -5.61
CA LEU A 474 -9.11 19.43 -4.42
C LEU A 474 -10.49 18.83 -4.74
N ASP A 475 -11.31 19.52 -5.58
CA ASP A 475 -12.60 18.98 -6.02
C ASP A 475 -12.43 17.70 -6.87
N TYR A 476 -11.38 17.63 -7.71
CA TYR A 476 -11.06 16.40 -8.43
C TYR A 476 -10.59 15.27 -7.50
N MET A 477 -9.97 15.52 -6.37
CA MET A 477 -9.69 14.46 -5.39
C MET A 477 -10.98 13.87 -4.83
N TRP A 478 -12.00 14.69 -4.56
CA TRP A 478 -13.33 14.20 -4.21
C TRP A 478 -13.98 13.41 -5.35
N TYR A 479 -13.88 13.90 -6.60
CA TYR A 479 -14.37 13.17 -7.79
C TYR A 479 -13.69 11.81 -7.94
N LEU A 480 -12.38 11.73 -7.70
CA LEU A 480 -11.63 10.47 -7.77
C LEU A 480 -12.09 9.44 -6.71
N TRP A 481 -12.59 9.90 -5.56
CA TRP A 481 -13.18 9.04 -4.55
C TRP A 481 -14.48 8.36 -5.02
N CYS A 482 -15.39 9.08 -5.69
CA CYS A 482 -16.76 8.60 -5.92
C CYS A 482 -17.33 8.87 -7.34
N GLY A 483 -16.55 9.48 -8.22
CA GLY A 483 -17.01 9.86 -9.57
C GLY A 483 -17.15 8.66 -10.52
N PRO A 484 -18.14 8.68 -11.43
CA PRO A 484 -18.44 7.54 -12.29
C PRO A 484 -17.32 7.16 -13.26
N ASP A 485 -16.61 8.14 -13.81
CA ASP A 485 -15.47 7.90 -14.72
C ASP A 485 -14.11 7.97 -14.00
N SER A 486 -14.12 7.87 -12.67
CA SER A 486 -12.90 7.82 -11.87
C SER A 486 -12.16 6.49 -12.09
N PRO A 487 -10.84 6.50 -12.37
CA PRO A 487 -10.06 5.28 -12.45
C PRO A 487 -9.90 4.56 -11.10
N LEU A 488 -10.28 5.21 -9.99
CA LEU A 488 -10.21 4.64 -8.65
C LEU A 488 -11.52 4.06 -8.15
N TYR A 489 -12.64 4.35 -8.82
CA TYR A 489 -13.97 3.90 -8.41
C TYR A 489 -14.72 3.20 -9.56
N ASN A 490 -14.97 3.91 -10.66
CA ASN A 490 -15.57 3.44 -11.91
C ASN A 490 -16.86 2.64 -11.72
N LYS A 491 -17.81 3.23 -10.96
CA LYS A 491 -19.20 2.79 -10.85
C LYS A 491 -20.11 3.98 -11.11
N ASP A 492 -21.36 3.71 -11.52
CA ASP A 492 -22.34 4.74 -11.89
C ASP A 492 -22.54 5.81 -10.80
N LYS A 493 -22.57 5.39 -9.55
CA LYS A 493 -22.84 6.25 -8.38
C LYS A 493 -22.33 5.62 -7.08
N MET A 494 -22.17 6.45 -6.05
CA MET A 494 -21.95 6.00 -4.67
C MET A 494 -23.22 6.26 -3.84
N THR A 495 -23.83 5.21 -3.29
CA THR A 495 -25.17 5.22 -2.70
C THR A 495 -25.16 5.39 -1.17
N THR A 496 -24.35 6.32 -0.65
CA THR A 496 -24.23 6.54 0.79
C THR A 496 -25.52 7.01 1.43
N PHE A 497 -26.23 7.99 0.84
CA PHE A 497 -27.47 8.52 1.35
C PHE A 497 -28.58 7.46 1.34
N GLU A 498 -28.73 6.75 0.23
CA GLU A 498 -29.78 5.74 0.05
C GLU A 498 -29.67 4.63 1.10
N ARG A 499 -28.47 4.14 1.36
CA ARG A 499 -28.23 3.08 2.36
C ARG A 499 -28.64 3.48 3.78
N TYR A 500 -28.50 4.75 4.14
CA TYR A 500 -28.91 5.24 5.44
C TYR A 500 -30.43 5.51 5.50
N PHE A 501 -30.98 6.18 4.51
CA PHE A 501 -32.30 6.77 4.63
C PHE A 501 -33.41 6.00 3.91
N ILE A 502 -33.11 5.15 2.93
CA ILE A 502 -34.11 4.50 2.11
C ILE A 502 -34.10 3.00 2.34
N GLN A 503 -35.31 2.40 2.39
CA GLN A 503 -35.43 0.96 2.66
C GLN A 503 -35.34 0.10 1.38
N ASP A 504 -35.56 0.70 0.20
CA ASP A 504 -35.55 0.01 -1.09
C ASP A 504 -34.11 -0.39 -1.48
N PRO A 505 -33.80 -1.71 -1.56
CA PRO A 505 -32.47 -2.17 -1.91
C PRO A 505 -32.05 -1.82 -3.33
N GLU A 506 -33.01 -1.65 -4.25
CA GLU A 506 -32.72 -1.35 -5.66
C GLU A 506 -32.02 0.01 -5.81
N LEU A 507 -32.37 1.00 -4.97
CA LEU A 507 -31.73 2.31 -4.96
C LEU A 507 -30.29 2.27 -4.42
N SER A 508 -29.93 1.25 -3.70
CA SER A 508 -28.58 1.05 -3.14
C SER A 508 -27.65 0.27 -4.06
N VAL A 509 -28.11 -0.11 -5.26
CA VAL A 509 -27.29 -0.77 -6.26
C VAL A 509 -26.33 0.23 -6.90
N GLU A 510 -25.07 -0.12 -6.98
CA GLU A 510 -23.99 0.62 -7.64
C GLU A 510 -23.53 -0.20 -8.85
N GLU A 511 -23.93 0.23 -10.06
CA GLU A 511 -23.57 -0.48 -11.27
C GLU A 511 -22.11 -0.26 -11.61
N LYS A 512 -21.40 -1.35 -11.88
CA LYS A 512 -20.00 -1.32 -12.26
C LYS A 512 -19.84 -0.79 -13.68
N GLY A 513 -18.84 0.07 -13.90
CA GLY A 513 -18.48 0.51 -15.23
C GLY A 513 -18.05 -0.63 -16.15
N PRO A 514 -18.10 -0.44 -17.48
CA PRO A 514 -17.82 -1.49 -18.46
C PRO A 514 -16.45 -2.18 -18.32
N TYR A 515 -15.46 -1.47 -17.77
CA TYR A 515 -14.14 -2.02 -17.49
C TYR A 515 -14.20 -3.35 -16.73
N TYR A 516 -15.02 -3.45 -15.69
CA TYR A 516 -15.01 -4.62 -14.80
C TYR A 516 -15.44 -5.92 -15.47
N GLU A 517 -16.25 -5.83 -16.54
CA GLU A 517 -16.64 -6.96 -17.37
C GLU A 517 -15.64 -7.18 -18.51
N LEU A 518 -15.37 -6.13 -19.28
CA LEU A 518 -14.54 -6.19 -20.49
C LEU A 518 -13.09 -6.61 -20.20
N ALA A 519 -12.51 -6.16 -19.08
CA ALA A 519 -11.16 -6.54 -18.68
C ALA A 519 -11.02 -8.02 -18.22
N ASN A 520 -12.09 -8.80 -18.26
CA ASN A 520 -12.01 -10.26 -18.14
C ASN A 520 -11.67 -10.95 -19.47
N THR A 521 -11.56 -10.21 -20.57
CA THR A 521 -11.16 -10.74 -21.89
C THR A 521 -9.69 -10.44 -22.17
N ALA A 522 -9.00 -11.35 -22.83
CA ALA A 522 -7.60 -11.19 -23.22
C ALA A 522 -7.42 -10.01 -24.18
N GLN A 523 -8.38 -9.81 -25.10
CA GLN A 523 -8.34 -8.73 -26.07
C GLN A 523 -8.32 -7.33 -25.42
N THR A 524 -9.15 -7.10 -24.41
CA THR A 524 -9.18 -5.83 -23.67
C THR A 524 -7.90 -5.62 -22.87
N CYS A 525 -7.39 -6.69 -22.22
CA CYS A 525 -6.11 -6.60 -21.53
C CYS A 525 -4.97 -6.24 -22.48
N ASP A 526 -4.92 -6.85 -23.67
CA ASP A 526 -3.92 -6.55 -24.69
C ASP A 526 -4.01 -5.10 -25.20
N TYR A 527 -5.23 -4.60 -25.36
CA TYR A 527 -5.48 -3.21 -25.76
C TYR A 527 -4.97 -2.23 -24.70
N ILE A 528 -5.26 -2.51 -23.41
CA ILE A 528 -4.76 -1.70 -22.28
C ILE A 528 -3.23 -1.77 -22.21
N LEU A 529 -2.64 -2.95 -22.24
CA LEU A 529 -1.18 -3.10 -22.15
C LEU A 529 -0.44 -2.33 -23.26
N LYS A 530 -0.94 -2.37 -24.49
CA LYS A 530 -0.38 -1.60 -25.61
C LYS A 530 -0.44 -0.10 -25.39
N GLU A 531 -1.52 0.43 -24.83
CA GLU A 531 -1.66 1.86 -24.48
C GLU A 531 -0.58 2.32 -23.50
N PHE A 532 -0.19 1.45 -22.58
CA PHE A 532 0.88 1.71 -21.61
C PHE A 532 2.29 1.38 -22.13
N GLY A 533 2.42 1.02 -23.42
CA GLY A 533 3.70 0.74 -24.07
C GLY A 533 4.28 -0.62 -23.71
N LEU A 534 3.45 -1.57 -23.32
CA LEU A 534 3.84 -2.91 -22.92
C LEU A 534 3.55 -3.93 -24.03
N ASP A 535 4.40 -4.96 -24.13
CA ASP A 535 4.20 -6.11 -25.00
C ASP A 535 3.15 -7.05 -24.36
N PRO A 536 1.96 -7.24 -24.95
CA PRO A 536 0.90 -8.05 -24.35
C PRO A 536 1.26 -9.52 -24.15
N GLU A 537 2.18 -10.06 -24.96
CA GLU A 537 2.59 -11.46 -24.84
C GLU A 537 3.46 -11.73 -23.60
N LYS A 538 4.10 -10.68 -23.07
CA LYS A 538 5.04 -10.78 -21.95
C LYS A 538 4.54 -10.09 -20.70
N SER A 539 3.46 -9.31 -20.81
CA SER A 539 3.03 -8.39 -19.75
C SER A 539 1.71 -8.79 -19.13
N ARG A 540 1.45 -8.28 -17.92
CA ARG A 540 0.26 -8.55 -17.14
C ARG A 540 -0.24 -7.29 -16.46
N ILE A 541 -1.53 -7.28 -16.17
CA ILE A 541 -2.19 -6.30 -15.32
C ILE A 541 -2.31 -6.88 -13.92
N ILE A 542 -1.97 -6.08 -12.91
CA ILE A 542 -2.14 -6.41 -11.49
C ILE A 542 -2.98 -5.31 -10.86
N ASN A 543 -4.12 -5.68 -10.28
CA ASN A 543 -5.01 -4.72 -9.62
C ASN A 543 -5.74 -5.31 -8.40
N GLY A 544 -6.42 -4.44 -7.61
CA GLY A 544 -7.19 -4.76 -6.42
C GLY A 544 -8.63 -4.28 -6.49
N HIS A 545 -9.09 -3.57 -5.45
CA HIS A 545 -10.35 -2.85 -5.31
C HIS A 545 -11.63 -3.69 -5.20
N ILE A 546 -11.75 -4.78 -5.94
CA ILE A 546 -12.93 -5.65 -5.86
C ILE A 546 -12.49 -7.02 -5.34
N PRO A 547 -12.89 -7.36 -4.11
CA PRO A 547 -12.52 -8.63 -3.49
C PRO A 547 -12.95 -9.84 -4.31
N VAL A 548 -12.03 -10.78 -4.48
CA VAL A 548 -12.29 -12.07 -5.15
C VAL A 548 -13.10 -12.96 -4.22
N LYS A 549 -14.33 -13.26 -4.61
CA LYS A 549 -15.25 -14.09 -3.83
C LYS A 549 -14.99 -15.57 -4.09
N THR A 550 -13.97 -16.13 -3.45
CA THR A 550 -13.61 -17.55 -3.66
C THR A 550 -14.72 -18.50 -3.23
N THR A 551 -15.53 -18.15 -2.23
CA THR A 551 -16.71 -18.90 -1.79
C THR A 551 -17.77 -19.05 -2.89
N LEU A 552 -17.78 -18.12 -3.87
CA LEU A 552 -18.65 -18.18 -5.06
C LEU A 552 -17.94 -18.74 -6.29
N GLY A 553 -16.75 -19.31 -6.14
CA GLY A 553 -15.96 -19.89 -7.22
C GLY A 553 -15.23 -18.88 -8.11
N GLU A 554 -15.11 -17.63 -7.69
CA GLU A 554 -14.33 -16.64 -8.43
C GLU A 554 -12.82 -16.94 -8.35
N SER A 555 -12.12 -16.74 -9.46
CA SER A 555 -10.66 -16.89 -9.55
C SER A 555 -9.96 -15.52 -9.56
N PRO A 556 -8.81 -15.35 -8.88
CA PRO A 556 -7.98 -14.16 -9.00
C PRO A 556 -7.36 -14.02 -10.40
N LEU A 557 -7.28 -15.11 -11.15
CA LEU A 557 -6.77 -15.16 -12.51
C LEU A 557 -7.88 -14.82 -13.50
N ARG A 558 -7.74 -13.72 -14.23
CA ARG A 558 -8.71 -13.25 -15.23
C ARG A 558 -8.05 -13.20 -16.60
N ALA A 559 -8.86 -13.16 -17.66
CA ALA A 559 -8.39 -13.00 -19.03
C ALA A 559 -7.28 -14.01 -19.44
N GLY A 560 -7.43 -15.28 -19.05
CA GLY A 560 -6.42 -16.30 -19.34
C GLY A 560 -5.08 -16.07 -18.63
N GLY A 561 -5.06 -15.37 -17.48
CA GLY A 561 -3.86 -15.05 -16.72
C GLY A 561 -3.21 -13.71 -17.11
N LYS A 562 -3.77 -12.95 -18.05
CA LYS A 562 -3.28 -11.59 -18.41
C LYS A 562 -3.61 -10.54 -17.34
N ARG A 563 -4.64 -10.77 -16.51
CA ARG A 563 -4.99 -9.92 -15.38
C ARG A 563 -5.07 -10.73 -14.09
N LEU A 564 -4.40 -10.23 -13.07
CA LEU A 564 -4.36 -10.76 -11.71
C LEU A 564 -5.07 -9.76 -10.78
N VAL A 565 -6.18 -10.20 -10.17
CA VAL A 565 -6.87 -9.43 -9.13
C VAL A 565 -6.39 -9.97 -7.78
N ILE A 566 -5.60 -9.16 -7.06
CA ILE A 566 -4.96 -9.60 -5.82
C ILE A 566 -5.66 -9.11 -4.55
N ASP A 567 -6.85 -8.50 -4.68
CA ASP A 567 -7.71 -8.22 -3.53
C ASP A 567 -8.33 -9.54 -3.03
N GLY A 568 -7.76 -10.05 -1.96
CA GLY A 568 -8.25 -11.25 -1.26
C GLY A 568 -9.06 -10.94 -0.01
N GLY A 569 -9.31 -9.64 0.26
CA GLY A 569 -10.06 -9.21 1.44
C GLY A 569 -9.27 -9.38 2.73
N PHE A 570 -8.13 -8.67 2.89
CA PHE A 570 -7.41 -8.61 4.17
C PHE A 570 -8.32 -8.16 5.31
N SER A 571 -9.28 -7.28 5.03
CA SER A 571 -10.24 -6.78 6.00
C SER A 571 -11.16 -7.87 6.53
N LYS A 572 -11.19 -8.06 7.85
CA LYS A 572 -11.98 -9.10 8.55
C LYS A 572 -13.44 -9.20 8.12
N PRO A 573 -14.19 -8.08 7.91
CA PRO A 573 -15.57 -8.15 7.44
C PRO A 573 -15.76 -8.91 6.11
N TYR A 574 -14.74 -8.97 5.27
CA TYR A 574 -14.80 -9.68 3.99
C TYR A 574 -14.52 -11.17 4.08
N HIS A 575 -13.89 -11.69 5.15
CA HIS A 575 -13.51 -13.09 5.28
C HIS A 575 -14.71 -14.04 5.11
N LYS A 576 -15.93 -13.63 5.53
CA LYS A 576 -17.17 -14.40 5.33
C LYS A 576 -17.53 -14.58 3.85
N THR A 577 -17.18 -13.64 2.99
CA THR A 577 -17.52 -13.63 1.55
C THR A 577 -16.36 -14.06 0.68
N THR A 578 -15.14 -13.69 1.03
CA THR A 578 -13.94 -14.10 0.30
C THR A 578 -13.50 -15.51 0.64
N GLY A 579 -13.74 -15.99 1.87
CA GLY A 579 -13.29 -17.30 2.37
C GLY A 579 -11.79 -17.37 2.65
N ILE A 580 -11.07 -16.25 2.51
CA ILE A 580 -9.61 -16.13 2.68
C ILE A 580 -9.28 -14.80 3.35
N ALA A 581 -8.01 -14.61 3.71
CA ALA A 581 -7.51 -13.40 4.36
C ALA A 581 -6.44 -12.67 3.53
N GLY A 582 -6.52 -12.74 2.22
CA GLY A 582 -5.67 -11.99 1.31
C GLY A 582 -4.87 -12.84 0.33
N TYR A 583 -4.30 -12.14 -0.66
CA TYR A 583 -3.33 -12.69 -1.60
C TYR A 583 -2.01 -11.96 -1.50
N THR A 584 -0.91 -12.68 -1.79
CA THR A 584 0.38 -12.08 -2.15
C THR A 584 0.80 -12.62 -3.49
N LEU A 585 1.08 -11.74 -4.44
CA LEU A 585 1.78 -12.12 -5.65
C LEU A 585 3.29 -11.97 -5.41
N ILE A 586 4.06 -13.01 -5.71
CA ILE A 586 5.52 -13.04 -5.55
C ILE A 586 6.13 -13.14 -6.94
N TYR A 587 7.00 -12.20 -7.31
CA TYR A 587 7.75 -12.21 -8.55
C TYR A 587 9.25 -12.30 -8.27
N ASN A 588 9.82 -13.47 -8.45
CA ASN A 588 11.23 -13.74 -8.20
C ASN A 588 11.99 -14.06 -9.50
N SER A 589 13.25 -14.48 -9.38
CA SER A 589 14.08 -14.82 -10.54
C SER A 589 13.64 -16.08 -11.30
N HIS A 590 12.76 -16.89 -10.74
CA HIS A 590 12.23 -18.11 -11.35
C HIS A 590 10.84 -17.91 -11.97
N GLY A 591 10.14 -16.83 -11.64
CA GLY A 591 8.83 -16.54 -12.20
C GLY A 591 7.85 -15.94 -11.19
N LEU A 592 6.55 -16.14 -11.44
CA LEU A 592 5.45 -15.62 -10.65
C LEU A 592 4.81 -16.72 -9.81
N GLN A 593 4.47 -16.40 -8.57
CA GLN A 593 3.70 -17.24 -7.67
C GLN A 593 2.59 -16.42 -7.02
N LEU A 594 1.34 -16.85 -7.13
CA LEU A 594 0.22 -16.28 -6.39
C LEU A 594 -0.03 -17.13 -5.14
N VAL A 595 0.08 -16.50 -3.98
CA VAL A 595 -0.07 -17.14 -2.67
C VAL A 595 -1.34 -16.62 -2.02
N GLN A 596 -2.22 -17.54 -1.62
CA GLN A 596 -3.44 -17.29 -0.87
C GLN A 596 -3.16 -17.49 0.63
N HIS A 597 -3.66 -16.59 1.46
CA HIS A 597 -3.51 -16.64 2.91
C HIS A 597 -4.82 -17.03 3.60
N GLU A 598 -4.72 -17.89 4.60
CA GLU A 598 -5.79 -18.13 5.58
C GLU A 598 -5.74 -17.05 6.68
N PRO A 599 -6.83 -16.84 7.45
CA PRO A 599 -6.84 -15.88 8.53
C PRO A 599 -5.72 -16.12 9.55
N PHE A 600 -5.02 -15.05 9.92
CA PHE A 600 -4.01 -15.08 10.97
C PHE A 600 -4.66 -15.00 12.35
N GLU A 601 -4.31 -15.89 13.26
CA GLU A 601 -4.92 -15.94 14.58
C GLU A 601 -4.44 -14.77 15.45
N SER A 602 -3.16 -14.79 15.88
CA SER A 602 -2.55 -13.68 16.61
C SER A 602 -1.02 -13.80 16.67
N LYS A 603 -0.37 -12.66 16.94
CA LYS A 603 1.07 -12.58 17.18
C LYS A 603 1.50 -13.40 18.40
N GLU A 604 0.71 -13.38 19.47
CA GLU A 604 0.98 -14.08 20.72
C GLU A 604 1.07 -15.59 20.48
N LYS A 605 0.10 -16.16 19.77
CA LYS A 605 0.13 -17.58 19.40
C LYS A 605 1.32 -17.92 18.47
N ALA A 606 1.64 -17.06 17.54
CA ALA A 606 2.80 -17.27 16.67
C ALA A 606 4.11 -17.29 17.45
N VAL A 607 4.25 -16.48 18.51
CA VAL A 607 5.44 -16.45 19.37
C VAL A 607 5.46 -17.64 20.33
N GLN A 608 4.35 -17.99 20.97
CA GLN A 608 4.27 -19.04 21.97
C GLN A 608 4.28 -20.43 21.36
N ASP A 609 3.39 -20.68 20.40
CA ASP A 609 3.09 -22.00 19.87
C ASP A 609 3.79 -22.28 18.52
N GLY A 610 4.44 -21.26 17.93
CA GLY A 610 5.05 -21.35 16.60
C GLY A 610 4.03 -21.50 15.50
N THR A 611 2.79 -20.99 15.70
CA THR A 611 1.75 -20.98 14.66
C THR A 611 2.12 -20.01 13.53
N ASP A 612 1.69 -20.31 12.32
CA ASP A 612 1.97 -19.51 11.13
C ASP A 612 0.69 -19.40 10.29
N ILE A 613 0.61 -18.44 9.39
CA ILE A 613 -0.45 -18.39 8.38
C ILE A 613 -0.29 -19.59 7.45
N HIS A 614 -1.32 -20.37 7.30
CA HIS A 614 -1.37 -21.35 6.22
C HIS A 614 -1.51 -20.62 4.89
N SER A 615 -0.50 -20.81 4.04
CA SER A 615 -0.42 -20.17 2.73
C SER A 615 -0.39 -21.24 1.65
N ARG A 616 -1.28 -21.12 0.64
CA ARG A 616 -1.37 -22.05 -0.48
C ARG A 616 -0.98 -21.36 -1.78
N VAL A 617 -0.13 -22.00 -2.56
CA VAL A 617 0.21 -21.52 -3.90
C VAL A 617 -0.95 -21.84 -4.85
N GLN A 618 -1.57 -20.81 -5.42
CA GLN A 618 -2.69 -20.90 -6.37
C GLN A 618 -2.23 -20.91 -7.82
N LEU A 619 -1.16 -20.19 -8.10
CA LEU A 619 -0.53 -20.13 -9.41
C LEU A 619 0.98 -20.17 -9.23
N GLU A 620 1.64 -21.00 -10.02
CA GLU A 620 3.09 -21.00 -10.17
C GLU A 620 3.45 -21.01 -11.65
N GLU A 621 4.04 -19.92 -12.11
CA GLU A 621 4.61 -19.82 -13.45
C GLU A 621 6.12 -19.87 -13.36
N PHE A 622 6.68 -20.93 -13.85
CA PHE A 622 8.12 -21.15 -13.80
C PHE A 622 8.78 -20.77 -15.13
N LYS A 623 9.80 -19.94 -15.07
CA LYS A 623 10.64 -19.60 -16.22
C LYS A 623 11.77 -20.61 -16.34
N TYR A 624 11.94 -21.17 -17.56
CA TYR A 624 13.00 -22.12 -17.85
C TYR A 624 14.41 -21.56 -17.57
N HIS A 625 14.61 -20.28 -17.89
CA HIS A 625 15.86 -19.57 -17.58
C HIS A 625 15.64 -18.59 -16.41
N ARG A 626 16.55 -18.64 -15.45
CA ARG A 626 16.55 -17.75 -14.31
C ARG A 626 16.72 -16.31 -14.75
N MET A 627 15.82 -15.41 -14.36
CA MET A 627 15.91 -13.98 -14.66
C MET A 627 17.06 -13.34 -13.89
N LEU A 628 17.84 -12.53 -14.59
CA LEU A 628 18.91 -11.71 -14.01
C LEU A 628 18.47 -10.25 -13.87
N VAL A 629 19.24 -9.46 -13.12
CA VAL A 629 18.99 -8.01 -12.97
C VAL A 629 18.94 -7.32 -14.32
N ARG A 630 19.81 -7.68 -15.27
CA ARG A 630 19.82 -7.09 -16.65
C ARG A 630 18.52 -7.28 -17.42
N ASP A 631 17.71 -8.30 -17.08
CA ASP A 631 16.43 -8.60 -17.73
C ASP A 631 15.26 -7.78 -17.16
N THR A 632 15.53 -6.92 -16.17
CA THR A 632 14.57 -6.11 -15.44
C THR A 632 14.67 -4.62 -15.79
N ASP A 633 13.66 -3.83 -15.40
CA ASP A 633 13.72 -2.38 -15.56
C ASP A 633 14.88 -1.76 -14.74
N ARG A 634 15.21 -2.36 -13.60
CA ARG A 634 16.41 -1.98 -12.85
C ARG A 634 17.69 -2.20 -13.67
N GLY A 635 17.76 -3.28 -14.43
CA GLY A 635 18.87 -3.53 -15.36
C GLY A 635 18.97 -2.47 -16.45
N LYS A 636 17.85 -2.03 -17.02
CA LYS A 636 17.82 -0.92 -17.99
C LYS A 636 18.33 0.38 -17.37
N GLU A 637 17.93 0.71 -16.14
CA GLU A 637 18.43 1.87 -15.40
C GLU A 637 19.95 1.79 -15.17
N LEU A 638 20.45 0.62 -14.76
CA LEU A 638 21.89 0.39 -14.56
C LEU A 638 22.67 0.50 -15.87
N GLN A 639 22.11 0.01 -16.98
CA GLN A 639 22.73 0.13 -18.31
C GLN A 639 22.91 1.61 -18.71
N VAL A 640 21.89 2.45 -18.47
CA VAL A 640 22.00 3.89 -18.72
C VAL A 640 23.08 4.53 -17.83
N GLN A 641 23.19 4.12 -16.57
CA GLN A 641 24.26 4.59 -15.68
C GLN A 641 25.64 4.16 -16.17
N ILE A 642 25.80 2.91 -16.58
CA ILE A 642 27.05 2.38 -17.16
C ILE A 642 27.44 3.18 -18.42
N ASP A 643 26.50 3.45 -19.32
CA ASP A 643 26.76 4.20 -20.54
C ASP A 643 27.19 5.65 -20.23
N ASN A 644 26.57 6.29 -19.26
CA ASN A 644 26.96 7.62 -18.79
C ASN A 644 28.35 7.63 -18.14
N LEU A 645 28.68 6.61 -17.34
CA LEU A 645 30.01 6.48 -16.75
C LEU A 645 31.08 6.19 -17.81
N ARG A 646 30.76 5.40 -18.84
CA ARG A 646 31.65 5.16 -19.99
C ARG A 646 31.93 6.48 -20.76
N LYS A 647 30.91 7.31 -20.97
CA LYS A 647 31.09 8.65 -21.54
C LYS A 647 31.99 9.52 -20.67
N LEU A 648 31.78 9.55 -19.36
CA LEU A 648 32.63 10.30 -18.42
C LEU A 648 34.09 9.79 -18.45
N LEU A 649 34.28 8.48 -18.42
CA LEU A 649 35.62 7.87 -18.53
C LEU A 649 36.34 8.27 -19.83
N MET A 650 35.60 8.31 -20.94
CA MET A 650 36.18 8.77 -22.23
C MET A 650 36.46 10.27 -22.20
N ALA A 651 35.61 11.10 -21.58
CA ALA A 651 35.84 12.52 -21.44
C ALA A 651 37.11 12.85 -20.62
N TYR A 652 37.40 12.09 -19.57
CA TYR A 652 38.66 12.15 -18.84
C TYR A 652 39.84 11.80 -19.72
N ARG A 653 39.78 10.64 -20.40
CA ARG A 653 40.86 10.16 -21.27
C ARG A 653 41.17 11.09 -22.45
N GLN A 654 40.19 11.85 -22.90
CA GLN A 654 40.36 12.80 -24.01
C GLN A 654 40.65 14.23 -23.51
N GLY A 655 40.76 14.43 -22.21
CA GLY A 655 41.05 15.76 -21.61
C GLY A 655 39.90 16.78 -21.72
N ILE A 656 38.67 16.34 -22.08
CA ILE A 656 37.47 17.20 -22.13
C ILE A 656 37.05 17.62 -20.71
N ILE A 657 37.16 16.71 -19.75
CA ILE A 657 36.95 16.95 -18.33
C ILE A 657 38.25 16.64 -17.59
N LYS A 658 38.63 17.51 -16.68
CA LYS A 658 39.83 17.32 -15.86
C LYS A 658 39.49 16.43 -14.65
N GLU A 659 40.33 15.43 -14.40
CA GLU A 659 40.27 14.65 -13.15
C GLU A 659 40.57 15.51 -11.92
N ARG A 660 39.94 15.15 -10.81
CA ARG A 660 40.12 15.81 -9.50
C ARG A 660 40.80 14.88 -8.51
#